data_ebd734174db31f799cd64f103c757bee
#
_entry.id   ebd734174db31f799cd64f103c757bee
#
_cell.length_a   1.000
_cell.length_b   1.000
_cell.length_c   1.000
_cell.angle_alpha   90.00
_cell.angle_beta   90.00
_cell.angle_gamma   90.00
#
_symmetry.space_group_name_H-M   'P 1'
#
loop_
_entity.id
_entity.type
_entity.pdbx_description
1 polymer ?
#
loop_
_entity_poly.entity_id
_entity_poly.type
_entity_poly.pdbx_seq_one_letter_code
_entity_poly.pdbx_strand_id
1 'polypeptide(L)'
;MGSEMCIRDRLLDVTLREIERVLYFESFIVTDPGMTDLETGDILTEEEYIEAYDQYGDEFKAGMGAEAVKLLLEELDIEEEIRILREEIPQTNSETKLKKISKRLKLLEAFKASGNKPEWMVMDVLPVLPPDLRPLVPLEGGRFATSDLNDLYRRVINRNNRLKRLLELNAPDIIVRNEKRMLQESVDALLDNGRRGRVITGTNKRPLKSLADMIKGKGGRFRQNLLGKRVDYSGRSVIVSGPNLKLHQCGLPKKMALELFKPFVYGRLEHKELATTIKGAKRLVERETPEVWEALEEVIREHPVLLNRAPTLHRLGIQAFEPLLIEGKAIQLHPLVCVAYNADFDGDQMAVHVPLTVEAQLEARALMMSTNNILSPADGAPIINPTQDVVLGLYYMSREKVNSHGEGRVFSNPDEVQRAFESEQIDLHAKIKVRIENAEKGVFIEDTTVGRTLIWRITPIEVGFDNVNKTLDKKAVSSLIDLSYRKAGLKKTVIFADQLMYLGFDFSTRSGSSIGVDDFVIPEQKYEIVDKAEDEVKEIENQFSSGLVTRGERYNKVVDIWSRANERVAKAMMEKISKDSVEDSDGNEVEQASFNSVYIYADSGARGSPAQIRQLSGMRGLMSKPDGSIIETPITANFREGLSVLQYFISTHGARKGLADTALKTANSGYLTRRLCDVSMDSVITEDDCGTEDSIEMKAIIDGGEIIQDLTDRILGRVIAEPILDNDGNELFPKNTLIDEDALLKIEPLNLSTLRVRSPMTCESSFGVCAKCYGRDLARGHLVHRGEAVGVVAAQSIGEPGTQLTMRTFHIGGAASSSSEDDSIISRNDGSVIFSDDIK
;
A
#
# COMPACT_ATOMS: atom_id res chain seq x y z
N MET A 1 -1.87 3.50 28.73
CA MET A 1 -0.84 3.59 29.80
C MET A 1 -0.09 4.93 29.88
N GLY A 2 0.15 5.67 28.80
CA GLY A 2 0.51 7.10 28.91
C GLY A 2 -0.62 7.95 29.49
N SER A 3 -1.84 7.46 29.48
CA SER A 3 -3.04 8.13 29.98
C SER A 3 -3.28 7.95 31.50
N GLU A 4 -2.80 6.90 32.11
CA GLU A 4 -3.11 6.61 33.52
C GLU A 4 -2.38 7.52 34.51
N MET A 5 -1.14 7.91 34.21
CA MET A 5 -0.47 8.92 35.01
C MET A 5 -1.07 10.31 34.81
N CYS A 6 -1.50 10.63 33.57
CA CYS A 6 -2.25 11.86 33.28
C CYS A 6 -3.65 11.91 33.93
N ILE A 7 -4.22 10.78 34.34
CA ILE A 7 -5.51 10.74 35.06
C ILE A 7 -5.32 11.21 36.50
N ARG A 8 -4.31 10.70 37.21
CA ARG A 8 -4.02 11.11 38.60
C ARG A 8 -3.67 12.61 38.71
N ASP A 9 -2.85 13.10 37.78
CA ASP A 9 -2.49 14.53 37.71
C ASP A 9 -3.70 15.43 37.63
N ARG A 10 -4.71 15.01 36.86
CA ARG A 10 -5.95 15.78 36.63
C ARG A 10 -6.93 15.67 37.78
N LEU A 11 -6.93 14.53 38.51
CA LEU A 11 -7.81 14.34 39.65
C LEU A 11 -7.34 15.19 40.83
N LEU A 12 -6.03 15.20 41.13
CA LEU A 12 -5.44 15.93 42.27
C LEU A 12 -4.96 17.34 41.93
N ASP A 13 -5.06 17.76 40.67
CA ASP A 13 -4.57 19.03 40.10
C ASP A 13 -3.08 19.31 40.33
N VAL A 14 -2.28 18.28 40.48
CA VAL A 14 -0.84 18.32 40.70
C VAL A 14 -0.11 17.91 39.40
N THR A 15 1.09 18.42 39.16
CA THR A 15 1.84 18.08 37.96
C THR A 15 2.40 16.65 38.01
N LEU A 16 2.55 16.02 36.83
CA LEU A 16 3.07 14.67 36.71
C LEU A 16 4.43 14.49 37.42
N ARG A 17 5.31 15.45 37.28
CA ARG A 17 6.66 15.41 37.94
C ARG A 17 6.59 15.44 39.47
N GLU A 18 5.66 16.18 39.97
CA GLU A 18 5.46 16.33 41.43
C GLU A 18 4.89 15.05 42.04
N ILE A 19 3.83 14.46 41.42
CA ILE A 19 3.31 13.16 41.84
C ILE A 19 4.37 12.07 41.75
N GLU A 20 5.21 12.09 40.71
CA GLU A 20 6.32 11.14 40.61
C GLU A 20 7.29 11.24 41.77
N ARG A 21 7.66 12.45 42.20
CA ARG A 21 8.54 12.64 43.37
C ARG A 21 7.92 12.08 44.66
N VAL A 22 6.64 12.30 44.87
CA VAL A 22 5.93 11.76 46.04
C VAL A 22 5.89 10.23 46.00
N LEU A 23 5.50 9.61 44.87
CA LEU A 23 5.40 8.15 44.72
C LEU A 23 6.74 7.42 44.92
N TYR A 24 7.87 8.09 44.59
CA TYR A 24 9.22 7.52 44.75
C TYR A 24 9.95 8.01 45.99
N PHE A 25 9.21 8.56 46.96
CA PHE A 25 9.76 8.96 48.24
C PHE A 25 10.86 10.06 48.17
N GLU A 26 10.73 10.99 47.22
CA GLU A 26 11.61 12.15 47.06
C GLU A 26 11.02 13.43 47.70
N SER A 27 9.70 13.53 47.85
CA SER A 27 9.00 14.68 48.42
C SER A 27 7.79 14.24 49.24
N PHE A 28 7.39 15.09 50.20
CA PHE A 28 6.16 14.90 50.98
C PHE A 28 4.98 15.54 50.28
N ILE A 29 3.78 15.01 50.50
CA ILE A 29 2.52 15.63 50.09
C ILE A 29 1.64 15.82 51.35
N VAL A 30 1.03 16.99 51.48
CA VAL A 30 0.15 17.31 52.59
C VAL A 30 -1.17 16.58 52.40
N THR A 31 -1.51 15.71 53.38
CA THR A 31 -2.75 14.96 53.38
C THR A 31 -3.83 15.66 54.22
N ASP A 32 -3.48 16.27 55.33
CA ASP A 32 -4.41 17.00 56.19
C ASP A 32 -3.70 18.31 56.63
N PRO A 33 -4.15 19.47 56.18
CA PRO A 33 -3.50 20.74 56.48
C PRO A 33 -3.80 21.22 57.89
N GLY A 34 -4.78 20.68 58.62
CA GLY A 34 -5.17 21.13 59.93
C GLY A 34 -5.52 22.63 60.02
N MET A 35 -4.94 23.37 60.99
CA MET A 35 -5.09 24.83 61.12
C MET A 35 -3.86 25.62 60.65
N THR A 36 -3.14 25.08 59.64
CA THR A 36 -1.92 25.70 59.10
C THR A 36 -2.18 26.46 57.81
N ASP A 37 -1.25 27.26 57.34
CA ASP A 37 -1.31 28.00 56.05
C ASP A 37 -1.07 27.12 54.84
N LEU A 38 -0.95 25.80 55.00
CA LEU A 38 -0.74 24.82 53.93
C LEU A 38 -2.08 24.40 53.32
N GLU A 39 -2.08 24.04 52.02
CA GLU A 39 -3.24 23.51 51.35
C GLU A 39 -3.13 21.98 51.16
N THR A 40 -4.29 21.29 51.10
CA THR A 40 -4.32 19.86 50.83
C THR A 40 -3.76 19.59 49.45
N GLY A 41 -2.74 18.72 49.31
CA GLY A 41 -2.07 18.41 48.06
C GLY A 41 -0.78 19.20 47.81
N ASP A 42 -0.40 20.13 48.68
CA ASP A 42 0.88 20.80 48.58
C ASP A 42 2.05 19.84 48.73
N ILE A 43 3.10 20.08 47.97
CA ILE A 43 4.27 19.22 47.90
C ILE A 43 5.43 19.93 48.56
N LEU A 44 5.95 19.30 49.58
CA LEU A 44 7.06 19.80 50.38
C LEU A 44 8.32 18.99 50.09
N THR A 45 9.44 19.68 49.95
CA THR A 45 10.76 19.04 49.97
C THR A 45 11.09 18.59 51.41
N GLU A 46 12.12 17.79 51.57
CA GLU A 46 12.51 17.33 52.91
C GLU A 46 12.91 18.50 53.84
N GLU A 47 13.53 19.55 53.29
CA GLU A 47 13.89 20.77 54.02
C GLU A 47 12.63 21.56 54.41
N GLU A 48 11.72 21.81 53.49
CA GLU A 48 10.46 22.52 53.75
C GLU A 48 9.55 21.75 54.72
N TYR A 49 9.58 20.43 54.69
CA TYR A 49 8.84 19.61 55.64
C TYR A 49 9.37 19.76 57.07
N ILE A 50 10.70 19.79 57.23
CA ILE A 50 11.34 19.98 58.54
C ILE A 50 11.01 21.39 59.08
N GLU A 51 11.12 22.43 58.23
CA GLU A 51 10.75 23.80 58.62
C GLU A 51 9.27 23.92 59.01
N ALA A 52 8.37 23.29 58.23
CA ALA A 52 6.94 23.27 58.56
C ALA A 52 6.66 22.48 59.86
N TYR A 53 7.37 21.37 60.09
CA TYR A 53 7.23 20.60 61.30
C TYR A 53 7.74 21.33 62.52
N ASP A 54 8.85 22.10 62.41
CA ASP A 54 9.35 22.93 63.47
C ASP A 54 8.44 24.13 63.80
N GLN A 55 7.68 24.61 62.78
CA GLN A 55 6.74 25.73 62.93
C GLN A 55 5.36 25.30 63.49
N TYR A 56 4.81 24.19 63.02
CA TYR A 56 3.42 23.79 63.26
C TYR A 56 3.29 22.50 64.10
N GLY A 57 4.40 21.76 64.30
CA GLY A 57 4.37 20.50 65.06
C GLY A 57 3.47 19.42 64.41
N ASP A 58 2.64 18.79 65.25
CA ASP A 58 1.72 17.74 64.85
C ASP A 58 0.35 18.24 64.32
N GLU A 59 0.18 19.56 64.10
CA GLU A 59 -1.08 20.15 63.63
C GLU A 59 -1.41 19.83 62.17
N PHE A 60 -0.46 19.43 61.36
CA PHE A 60 -0.66 18.98 59.97
C PHE A 60 -0.11 17.57 59.79
N LYS A 61 -0.66 16.89 58.77
CA LYS A 61 -0.19 15.57 58.35
C LYS A 61 0.31 15.62 56.91
N ALA A 62 1.52 15.15 56.71
CA ALA A 62 2.08 14.93 55.38
C ALA A 62 2.63 13.51 55.28
N GLY A 63 2.51 12.92 54.08
CA GLY A 63 2.97 11.57 53.84
C GLY A 63 3.79 11.45 52.54
N MET A 64 4.41 10.32 52.37
CA MET A 64 5.15 9.97 51.15
C MET A 64 4.63 8.69 50.56
N GLY A 65 4.83 8.52 49.27
CA GLY A 65 4.54 7.28 48.56
C GLY A 65 3.07 7.12 48.10
N ALA A 66 2.74 5.94 47.64
CA ALA A 66 1.41 5.62 47.08
C ALA A 66 0.32 5.62 48.19
N GLU A 67 0.70 5.41 49.46
CA GLU A 67 -0.21 5.42 50.59
C GLU A 67 -0.79 6.82 50.82
N ALA A 68 0.03 7.85 50.79
CA ALA A 68 -0.43 9.24 50.90
C ALA A 68 -1.32 9.67 49.73
N VAL A 69 -0.95 9.29 48.51
CA VAL A 69 -1.76 9.56 47.34
C VAL A 69 -3.11 8.83 47.42
N LYS A 70 -3.15 7.63 47.98
CA LYS A 70 -4.39 6.88 48.17
C LYS A 70 -5.33 7.60 49.14
N LEU A 71 -4.82 8.09 50.27
CA LEU A 71 -5.61 8.85 51.23
C LEU A 71 -6.25 10.09 50.59
N LEU A 72 -5.50 10.86 49.81
CA LEU A 72 -6.02 12.01 49.08
C LEU A 72 -7.10 11.63 48.04
N LEU A 73 -6.98 10.47 47.39
CA LEU A 73 -7.99 9.99 46.46
C LEU A 73 -9.25 9.42 47.15
N GLU A 74 -9.12 8.94 48.40
CA GLU A 74 -10.27 8.49 49.23
C GLU A 74 -11.07 9.70 49.78
N GLU A 75 -10.42 10.80 50.06
CA GLU A 75 -11.04 12.03 50.56
C GLU A 75 -11.70 12.86 49.45
N LEU A 76 -11.37 12.60 48.18
CA LEU A 76 -11.87 13.35 47.04
C LEU A 76 -13.38 13.07 46.78
N ASP A 77 -14.24 14.06 47.01
CA ASP A 77 -15.65 13.99 46.64
C ASP A 77 -15.85 14.39 45.16
N ILE A 78 -16.13 13.40 44.33
CA ILE A 78 -16.33 13.59 42.88
C ILE A 78 -17.51 14.52 42.57
N GLU A 79 -18.59 14.46 43.40
CA GLU A 79 -19.81 15.23 43.11
C GLU A 79 -19.61 16.70 43.41
N GLU A 80 -18.94 16.99 44.51
CA GLU A 80 -18.60 18.35 44.91
C GLU A 80 -17.62 19.01 43.94
N GLU A 81 -16.57 18.30 43.55
CA GLU A 81 -15.59 18.78 42.55
C GLU A 81 -16.26 19.07 41.19
N ILE A 82 -17.16 18.22 40.71
CA ILE A 82 -17.93 18.48 39.49
C ILE A 82 -18.75 19.76 39.60
N ARG A 83 -19.35 20.01 40.77
CA ARG A 83 -20.12 21.21 41.01
C ARG A 83 -19.24 22.47 40.95
N ILE A 84 -18.13 22.46 41.69
CA ILE A 84 -17.14 23.57 41.73
C ILE A 84 -16.64 23.90 40.34
N LEU A 85 -16.17 22.89 39.58
CA LEU A 85 -15.62 23.09 38.24
C LEU A 85 -16.67 23.62 37.24
N ARG A 86 -17.97 23.24 37.38
CA ARG A 86 -19.05 23.77 36.55
C ARG A 86 -19.35 25.25 36.89
N GLU A 87 -19.20 25.67 38.12
CA GLU A 87 -19.34 27.04 38.55
C GLU A 87 -18.15 27.92 38.11
N GLU A 88 -16.93 27.36 38.00
CA GLU A 88 -15.73 28.06 37.54
C GLU A 88 -15.72 28.31 36.01
N ILE A 89 -16.34 27.44 35.22
CA ILE A 89 -16.34 27.56 33.75
C ILE A 89 -16.83 28.94 33.27
N PRO A 90 -17.99 29.46 33.74
CA PRO A 90 -18.51 30.77 33.27
C PRO A 90 -17.67 31.97 33.80
N GLN A 91 -16.90 31.78 34.86
CA GLN A 91 -16.09 32.83 35.46
C GLN A 91 -14.69 33.00 34.86
N THR A 92 -14.25 32.00 34.09
CA THR A 92 -12.88 31.91 33.54
C THR A 92 -12.83 32.42 32.12
N ASN A 93 -12.07 33.50 31.86
CA ASN A 93 -11.84 34.09 30.55
C ASN A 93 -10.60 33.55 29.80
N SER A 94 -9.76 32.73 30.44
CA SER A 94 -8.54 32.20 29.84
C SER A 94 -8.79 30.89 29.11
N GLU A 95 -8.54 30.84 27.80
CA GLU A 95 -8.73 29.65 26.95
C GLU A 95 -7.91 28.44 27.45
N THR A 96 -6.72 28.65 27.96
CA THR A 96 -5.86 27.58 28.49
C THR A 96 -6.42 26.99 29.76
N LYS A 97 -6.92 27.84 30.71
CA LYS A 97 -7.61 27.36 31.91
C LYS A 97 -8.90 26.64 31.59
N LEU A 98 -9.72 27.17 30.68
CA LEU A 98 -10.94 26.50 30.23
C LEU A 98 -10.66 25.10 29.65
N LYS A 99 -9.60 24.94 28.85
CA LYS A 99 -9.19 23.62 28.35
C LYS A 99 -8.76 22.67 29.47
N LYS A 100 -8.11 23.17 30.52
CA LYS A 100 -7.69 22.37 31.68
C LYS A 100 -8.90 21.91 32.48
N ILE A 101 -9.79 22.83 32.83
CA ILE A 101 -11.04 22.58 33.57
C ILE A 101 -11.93 21.60 32.82
N SER A 102 -12.15 21.82 31.52
CA SER A 102 -12.97 20.94 30.68
C SER A 102 -12.44 19.50 30.63
N LYS A 103 -11.12 19.32 30.55
CA LYS A 103 -10.50 17.99 30.59
C LYS A 103 -10.65 17.31 31.96
N ARG A 104 -10.54 18.07 33.07
CA ARG A 104 -10.73 17.57 34.43
C ARG A 104 -12.18 17.18 34.65
N LEU A 105 -13.12 18.05 34.27
CA LEU A 105 -14.54 17.80 34.37
C LEU A 105 -14.98 16.54 33.60
N LYS A 106 -14.55 16.40 32.34
CA LYS A 106 -14.85 15.21 31.52
C LYS A 106 -14.35 13.92 32.20
N LEU A 107 -13.23 13.97 32.89
CA LEU A 107 -12.70 12.82 33.58
C LEU A 107 -13.51 12.46 34.83
N LEU A 108 -13.86 13.47 35.66
CA LEU A 108 -14.68 13.27 36.85
C LEU A 108 -16.09 12.75 36.49
N GLU A 109 -16.71 13.30 35.44
CA GLU A 109 -17.99 12.80 34.92
C GLU A 109 -17.89 11.34 34.44
N ALA A 110 -16.76 10.95 33.82
CA ALA A 110 -16.54 9.57 33.42
C ALA A 110 -16.41 8.64 34.62
N PHE A 111 -15.75 9.07 35.74
CA PHE A 111 -15.71 8.30 36.98
C PHE A 111 -17.09 8.14 37.61
N LYS A 112 -17.89 9.22 37.64
CA LYS A 112 -19.26 9.18 38.12
C LYS A 112 -20.13 8.25 37.28
N ALA A 113 -20.04 8.33 35.97
CA ALA A 113 -20.84 7.50 35.05
C ALA A 113 -20.47 6.00 35.13
N SER A 114 -19.19 5.68 35.32
CA SER A 114 -18.70 4.30 35.41
C SER A 114 -18.85 3.66 36.79
N GLY A 115 -19.12 4.44 37.84
CA GLY A 115 -19.17 3.98 39.21
C GLY A 115 -17.81 3.54 39.78
N ASN A 116 -16.70 3.83 39.09
CA ASN A 116 -15.35 3.55 39.59
C ASN A 116 -14.93 4.56 40.64
N LYS A 117 -14.23 4.10 41.66
CA LYS A 117 -13.69 4.97 42.71
C LYS A 117 -12.25 5.36 42.38
N PRO A 118 -11.84 6.62 42.64
CA PRO A 118 -10.47 7.09 42.38
C PRO A 118 -9.41 6.31 43.16
N GLU A 119 -9.69 5.91 44.37
CA GLU A 119 -8.81 5.14 45.26
C GLU A 119 -8.36 3.80 44.63
N TRP A 120 -9.16 3.20 43.76
CA TRP A 120 -8.82 1.94 43.06
C TRP A 120 -7.64 2.08 42.07
N MET A 121 -7.19 3.28 41.78
CA MET A 121 -5.97 3.50 41.00
C MET A 121 -4.69 3.13 41.73
N VAL A 122 -4.76 3.00 43.07
CA VAL A 122 -3.68 2.49 43.91
C VAL A 122 -4.00 1.04 44.29
N MET A 123 -3.15 0.12 43.92
CA MET A 123 -3.35 -1.30 44.17
C MET A 123 -2.83 -1.69 45.57
N ASP A 124 -3.70 -2.24 46.39
CA ASP A 124 -3.31 -2.81 47.72
C ASP A 124 -2.81 -4.25 47.54
N VAL A 125 -3.37 -4.98 46.58
CA VAL A 125 -3.04 -6.36 46.33
C VAL A 125 -2.64 -6.52 44.85
N LEU A 126 -1.46 -7.09 44.60
CA LEU A 126 -0.95 -7.35 43.28
C LEU A 126 -1.49 -8.71 42.80
N PRO A 127 -2.25 -8.76 41.70
CA PRO A 127 -2.73 -10.03 41.15
C PRO A 127 -1.56 -10.83 40.57
N VAL A 128 -1.57 -12.13 40.78
CA VAL A 128 -0.57 -13.05 40.24
C VAL A 128 -1.15 -13.83 39.08
N LEU A 129 -0.44 -13.81 37.97
CA LEU A 129 -0.85 -14.55 36.75
C LEU A 129 -0.82 -16.06 37.03
N PRO A 130 -1.80 -16.86 36.57
CA PRO A 130 -1.79 -18.31 36.67
C PRO A 130 -0.51 -18.97 36.15
N PRO A 131 -0.05 -20.08 36.71
CA PRO A 131 1.20 -20.74 36.30
C PRO A 131 1.26 -21.15 34.83
N ASP A 132 0.15 -21.57 34.25
CA ASP A 132 0.05 -21.98 32.86
C ASP A 132 0.37 -20.84 31.87
N LEU A 133 0.12 -19.59 32.26
CA LEU A 133 0.42 -18.41 31.45
C LEU A 133 1.86 -17.90 31.63
N ARG A 134 2.61 -18.45 32.61
CA ARG A 134 4.04 -18.17 32.85
C ARG A 134 4.82 -19.47 33.06
N PRO A 135 4.85 -20.38 32.07
CA PRO A 135 5.29 -21.74 32.27
C PRO A 135 6.77 -21.83 32.62
N LEU A 136 7.08 -22.88 33.36
CA LEU A 136 8.43 -23.36 33.65
C LEU A 136 8.59 -24.72 32.95
N VAL A 137 9.33 -24.75 31.85
CA VAL A 137 9.46 -25.94 31.01
C VAL A 137 10.83 -26.58 31.22
N PRO A 138 10.92 -27.85 31.59
CA PRO A 138 12.19 -28.55 31.66
C PRO A 138 12.77 -28.80 30.27
N LEU A 139 14.04 -28.50 30.10
CA LEU A 139 14.82 -28.77 28.90
C LEU A 139 15.73 -30.00 29.14
N GLU A 140 16.18 -30.60 28.03
CA GLU A 140 17.20 -31.65 28.10
C GLU A 140 18.46 -31.16 28.82
N GLY A 141 19.04 -31.99 29.70
CA GLY A 141 20.20 -31.64 30.51
C GLY A 141 19.89 -30.94 31.85
N GLY A 142 18.68 -31.06 32.40
CA GLY A 142 18.31 -30.56 33.73
C GLY A 142 18.15 -29.04 33.84
N ARG A 143 18.13 -28.33 32.71
CA ARG A 143 17.91 -26.89 32.65
C ARG A 143 16.41 -26.59 32.46
N PHE A 144 15.97 -25.44 32.98
CA PHE A 144 14.59 -24.99 32.84
C PHE A 144 14.54 -23.73 31.95
N ALA A 145 13.61 -23.71 31.01
CA ALA A 145 13.20 -22.48 30.36
C ALA A 145 12.06 -21.87 31.16
N THR A 146 12.20 -20.62 31.56
CA THR A 146 11.22 -19.91 32.35
C THR A 146 10.76 -18.64 31.63
N SER A 147 9.51 -18.26 31.88
CA SER A 147 9.01 -16.95 31.45
C SER A 147 9.71 -15.82 32.19
N ASP A 148 9.98 -14.70 31.50
CA ASP A 148 10.58 -13.50 32.11
C ASP A 148 9.73 -12.95 33.27
N LEU A 149 8.41 -13.19 33.24
CA LEU A 149 7.49 -12.79 34.32
C LEU A 149 7.82 -13.44 35.66
N ASN A 150 8.27 -14.68 35.67
CA ASN A 150 8.66 -15.36 36.91
C ASN A 150 9.83 -14.67 37.61
N ASP A 151 10.78 -14.13 36.86
CA ASP A 151 11.89 -13.36 37.43
C ASP A 151 11.42 -12.03 37.99
N LEU A 152 10.49 -11.38 37.31
CA LEU A 152 9.91 -10.11 37.79
C LEU A 152 9.07 -10.32 39.05
N TYR A 153 8.21 -11.34 39.10
CA TYR A 153 7.45 -11.70 40.33
C TYR A 153 8.39 -12.08 41.47
N ARG A 154 9.43 -12.84 41.25
CA ARG A 154 10.41 -13.20 42.24
C ARG A 154 11.09 -11.95 42.85
N ARG A 155 11.42 -10.95 42.07
CA ARG A 155 11.98 -9.67 42.53
C ARG A 155 11.00 -8.94 43.43
N VAL A 156 9.73 -8.80 43.05
CA VAL A 156 8.70 -8.18 43.85
C VAL A 156 8.52 -8.91 45.17
N ILE A 157 8.41 -10.23 45.18
CA ILE A 157 8.25 -11.03 46.42
C ILE A 157 9.46 -10.87 47.33
N ASN A 158 10.68 -10.93 46.80
CA ASN A 158 11.90 -10.76 47.59
C ASN A 158 11.97 -9.37 48.22
N ARG A 159 11.62 -8.30 47.49
CA ARG A 159 11.57 -6.96 48.01
C ARG A 159 10.50 -6.80 49.10
N ASN A 160 9.32 -7.33 48.85
CA ASN A 160 8.23 -7.31 49.84
C ASN A 160 8.59 -8.03 51.14
N ASN A 161 9.16 -9.24 51.04
CA ASN A 161 9.61 -9.99 52.21
C ASN A 161 10.73 -9.27 52.99
N ARG A 162 11.64 -8.61 52.26
CA ARG A 162 12.69 -7.81 52.89
C ARG A 162 12.12 -6.59 53.60
N LEU A 163 11.19 -5.88 52.98
CA LEU A 163 10.50 -4.76 53.60
C LEU A 163 9.75 -5.18 54.88
N LYS A 164 9.00 -6.31 54.81
CA LYS A 164 8.30 -6.86 55.98
C LYS A 164 9.27 -7.14 57.12
N ARG A 165 10.41 -7.76 56.84
CA ARG A 165 11.43 -8.05 57.84
C ARG A 165 12.07 -6.78 58.42
N LEU A 166 12.27 -5.71 57.63
CA LEU A 166 12.78 -4.44 58.11
C LEU A 166 11.79 -3.72 59.04
N LEU A 167 10.50 -3.81 58.73
CA LEU A 167 9.43 -3.27 59.59
C LEU A 167 9.32 -4.05 60.91
N GLU A 168 9.43 -5.38 60.90
CA GLU A 168 9.45 -6.22 62.10
C GLU A 168 10.68 -5.90 63.01
N LEU A 169 11.79 -5.50 62.41
CA LEU A 169 13.02 -5.16 63.15
C LEU A 169 13.09 -3.69 63.58
N ASN A 170 12.05 -2.87 63.34
CA ASN A 170 12.04 -1.42 63.59
C ASN A 170 13.28 -0.73 63.04
N ALA A 171 13.65 -1.01 61.79
CA ALA A 171 14.81 -0.41 61.15
C ALA A 171 14.64 1.13 60.98
N PRO A 172 15.75 1.90 60.86
CA PRO A 172 15.68 3.35 60.65
C PRO A 172 14.84 3.73 59.40
N ASP A 173 14.05 4.78 59.50
CA ASP A 173 13.13 5.26 58.47
C ASP A 173 13.76 5.41 57.08
N ILE A 174 14.99 5.90 57.02
CA ILE A 174 15.72 6.06 55.73
C ILE A 174 15.85 4.71 54.99
N ILE A 175 16.12 3.63 55.72
CA ILE A 175 16.25 2.28 55.13
C ILE A 175 14.89 1.76 54.70
N VAL A 176 13.87 1.96 55.52
CA VAL A 176 12.49 1.56 55.19
C VAL A 176 11.97 2.31 53.99
N ARG A 177 12.15 3.63 53.88
CA ARG A 177 11.79 4.45 52.71
C ARG A 177 12.48 3.97 51.46
N ASN A 178 13.79 3.70 51.53
CA ASN A 178 14.51 3.18 50.36
C ASN A 178 14.03 1.81 49.91
N GLU A 179 13.67 0.89 50.81
CA GLU A 179 13.15 -0.40 50.45
C GLU A 179 11.71 -0.29 49.89
N LYS A 180 10.87 0.61 50.43
CA LYS A 180 9.54 0.95 49.85
C LYS A 180 9.68 1.47 48.41
N ARG A 181 10.65 2.36 48.15
CA ARG A 181 10.97 2.87 46.80
C ARG A 181 11.38 1.74 45.87
N MET A 182 12.27 0.84 46.32
CA MET A 182 12.73 -0.31 45.52
C MET A 182 11.61 -1.32 45.27
N LEU A 183 10.65 -1.46 46.17
CA LEU A 183 9.46 -2.27 45.96
C LEU A 183 8.55 -1.65 44.88
N GLN A 184 8.33 -0.33 44.95
CA GLN A 184 7.59 0.41 43.93
C GLN A 184 8.23 0.25 42.54
N GLU A 185 9.55 0.42 42.45
CA GLU A 185 10.29 0.20 41.19
C GLU A 185 10.17 -1.22 40.65
N SER A 186 10.14 -2.22 41.55
CA SER A 186 9.96 -3.63 41.13
C SER A 186 8.57 -3.93 40.61
N VAL A 187 7.53 -3.32 41.19
CA VAL A 187 6.16 -3.43 40.70
C VAL A 187 6.00 -2.70 39.38
N ASP A 188 6.56 -1.52 39.24
CA ASP A 188 6.55 -0.75 38.03
C ASP A 188 7.25 -1.52 36.88
N ALA A 189 8.36 -2.17 37.15
CA ALA A 189 9.06 -3.01 36.17
C ALA A 189 8.27 -4.28 35.81
N LEU A 190 7.48 -4.85 36.72
CA LEU A 190 6.58 -5.95 36.42
C LEU A 190 5.46 -5.51 35.47
N LEU A 191 4.91 -4.32 35.67
CA LEU A 191 3.83 -3.77 34.84
C LEU A 191 4.34 -3.28 33.50
N ASP A 192 5.41 -2.45 33.49
CA ASP A 192 5.99 -1.87 32.26
C ASP A 192 7.51 -1.62 32.45
N ASN A 193 8.33 -2.61 32.09
CA ASN A 193 9.78 -2.54 32.27
C ASN A 193 10.41 -1.51 31.32
N GLY A 194 11.16 -0.57 31.87
CA GLY A 194 11.84 0.48 31.09
C GLY A 194 11.07 1.79 31.01
N ARG A 195 9.91 1.87 31.64
CA ARG A 195 9.14 3.12 31.70
C ARG A 195 9.84 4.17 32.56
N ARG A 196 10.46 3.76 33.66
CA ARG A 196 11.23 4.62 34.53
C ARG A 196 12.51 3.92 35.02
N GLY A 197 13.59 4.68 35.16
CA GLY A 197 14.85 4.19 35.70
C GLY A 197 15.58 3.22 34.75
N ARG A 198 16.44 2.38 35.35
CA ARG A 198 17.18 1.37 34.58
C ARG A 198 16.29 0.21 34.22
N VAL A 199 16.33 -0.14 32.94
CA VAL A 199 15.66 -1.35 32.42
C VAL A 199 16.23 -2.59 33.13
N ILE A 200 15.35 -3.41 33.68
CA ILE A 200 15.74 -4.67 34.30
C ILE A 200 16.08 -5.68 33.22
N THR A 201 17.30 -6.19 33.24
CA THR A 201 17.82 -7.14 32.25
C THR A 201 18.05 -8.51 32.87
N GLY A 202 17.93 -9.54 32.04
CA GLY A 202 18.30 -10.92 32.37
C GLY A 202 19.82 -11.16 32.29
N THR A 203 20.24 -12.43 32.45
CA THR A 203 21.65 -12.87 32.39
C THR A 203 22.36 -12.46 31.10
N ASN A 204 21.65 -12.40 29.96
CA ASN A 204 22.20 -12.04 28.67
C ASN A 204 22.11 -10.55 28.33
N LYS A 205 21.97 -9.66 29.32
CA LYS A 205 21.75 -8.24 29.15
C LYS A 205 20.51 -7.87 28.30
N ARG A 206 19.63 -8.83 28.00
CA ARG A 206 18.38 -8.62 27.32
C ARG A 206 17.35 -8.04 28.30
N PRO A 207 16.57 -7.00 27.93
CA PRO A 207 15.45 -6.54 28.73
C PRO A 207 14.45 -7.67 29.02
N LEU A 208 13.99 -7.79 30.25
CA LEU A 208 12.95 -8.74 30.61
C LEU A 208 11.60 -8.23 30.11
N LYS A 209 10.78 -9.12 29.53
CA LYS A 209 9.42 -8.79 29.08
C LYS A 209 8.50 -8.60 30.28
N SER A 210 7.92 -7.41 30.39
CA SER A 210 6.92 -7.05 31.37
C SER A 210 5.49 -7.48 30.94
N LEU A 211 4.50 -7.29 31.80
CA LEU A 211 3.08 -7.52 31.47
C LEU A 211 2.62 -6.63 30.30
N ALA A 212 3.05 -5.37 30.25
CA ALA A 212 2.75 -4.47 29.14
C ALA A 212 3.34 -4.98 27.82
N ASP A 213 4.57 -5.51 27.85
CA ASP A 213 5.22 -6.07 26.63
C ASP A 213 4.56 -7.36 26.14
N MET A 214 3.86 -8.08 27.03
CA MET A 214 3.06 -9.25 26.66
C MET A 214 1.80 -8.88 25.85
N ILE A 215 1.32 -7.65 25.96
CA ILE A 215 0.10 -7.15 25.32
C ILE A 215 0.43 -6.25 24.15
N LYS A 216 1.37 -5.33 24.33
CA LYS A 216 1.77 -4.27 23.39
C LYS A 216 2.74 -4.77 22.30
N GLY A 217 2.77 -4.05 21.20
CA GLY A 217 3.78 -4.20 20.17
C GLY A 217 3.57 -5.41 19.24
N LYS A 218 4.55 -5.64 18.38
CA LYS A 218 4.53 -6.71 17.34
C LYS A 218 4.54 -8.12 17.94
N GLY A 219 5.20 -8.30 19.08
CA GLY A 219 5.31 -9.58 19.82
C GLY A 219 4.26 -9.75 20.92
N GLY A 220 3.31 -8.81 21.06
CA GLY A 220 2.23 -8.86 22.04
C GLY A 220 1.07 -9.74 21.61
N ARG A 221 0.19 -10.09 22.57
CA ARG A 221 -0.94 -11.00 22.35
C ARG A 221 -1.89 -10.50 21.28
N PHE A 222 -2.18 -9.21 21.23
CA PHE A 222 -3.11 -8.66 20.23
C PHE A 222 -2.62 -8.90 18.80
N ARG A 223 -1.37 -8.51 18.51
CA ARG A 223 -0.84 -8.61 17.13
C ARG A 223 -0.36 -10.01 16.75
N GLN A 224 0.13 -10.80 17.69
CA GLN A 224 0.75 -12.09 17.40
C GLN A 224 -0.21 -13.28 17.50
N ASN A 225 -1.26 -13.20 18.36
CA ASN A 225 -2.10 -14.34 18.67
C ASN A 225 -3.61 -14.11 18.46
N LEU A 226 -4.08 -12.83 18.44
CA LEU A 226 -5.50 -12.50 18.28
C LEU A 226 -5.85 -11.99 16.90
N LEU A 227 -5.15 -10.97 16.39
CA LEU A 227 -5.38 -10.41 15.05
C LEU A 227 -4.88 -11.32 13.93
N GLY A 228 -3.96 -12.23 14.23
CA GLY A 228 -3.44 -13.22 13.29
C GLY A 228 -2.82 -14.39 14.06
N LYS A 229 -3.03 -15.60 13.57
CA LYS A 229 -2.51 -16.84 14.16
C LYS A 229 -1.73 -17.62 13.09
N ARG A 230 -0.80 -18.47 13.53
CA ARG A 230 -0.26 -19.53 12.68
C ARG A 230 -1.33 -20.58 12.47
N VAL A 231 -1.52 -20.99 11.23
CA VAL A 231 -2.57 -21.94 10.83
C VAL A 231 -1.94 -23.20 10.27
N ASP A 232 -2.61 -24.34 10.52
CA ASP A 232 -2.27 -25.62 9.91
C ASP A 232 -2.78 -25.68 8.45
N TYR A 233 -2.47 -26.74 7.73
CA TYR A 233 -2.83 -26.94 6.32
C TYR A 233 -2.34 -25.78 5.42
N SER A 234 -1.16 -25.29 5.70
CA SER A 234 -0.47 -24.27 4.94
C SER A 234 0.95 -24.71 4.62
N GLY A 235 1.43 -24.31 3.46
CA GLY A 235 2.78 -24.58 3.01
C GLY A 235 3.37 -23.39 2.29
N ARG A 236 4.65 -23.43 1.99
CA ARG A 236 5.34 -22.35 1.29
C ARG A 236 6.35 -22.93 0.31
N SER A 237 6.41 -22.39 -0.89
CA SER A 237 7.41 -22.75 -1.91
C SER A 237 7.73 -21.58 -2.82
N VAL A 238 8.78 -21.72 -3.59
CA VAL A 238 9.17 -20.78 -4.65
C VAL A 238 8.14 -20.84 -5.78
N ILE A 239 7.90 -19.71 -6.43
CA ILE A 239 7.02 -19.61 -7.59
C ILE A 239 7.80 -19.59 -8.89
N VAL A 240 7.21 -20.17 -9.92
CA VAL A 240 7.69 -20.13 -11.31
C VAL A 240 6.54 -19.79 -12.25
N SER A 241 6.85 -19.31 -13.43
CA SER A 241 5.84 -19.02 -14.44
C SER A 241 5.14 -20.28 -14.91
N GLY A 242 3.84 -20.22 -15.04
CA GLY A 242 3.00 -21.27 -15.60
C GLY A 242 2.23 -20.75 -16.83
N PRO A 243 2.89 -20.59 -18.00
CA PRO A 243 2.25 -19.99 -19.17
C PRO A 243 1.11 -20.82 -19.75
N ASN A 244 1.07 -22.13 -19.49
CA ASN A 244 0.04 -23.05 -19.98
C ASN A 244 -1.19 -23.14 -19.06
N LEU A 245 -1.16 -22.48 -17.92
CA LEU A 245 -2.29 -22.45 -17.00
C LEU A 245 -3.37 -21.51 -17.50
N LYS A 246 -4.63 -21.83 -17.15
CA LYS A 246 -5.73 -20.89 -17.29
C LYS A 246 -5.75 -19.93 -16.09
N LEU A 247 -6.39 -18.77 -16.24
CA LEU A 247 -6.40 -17.73 -15.21
C LEU A 247 -6.86 -18.21 -13.82
N HIS A 248 -7.78 -19.17 -13.75
CA HIS A 248 -8.29 -19.74 -12.48
C HIS A 248 -7.43 -20.87 -11.92
N GLN A 249 -6.35 -21.28 -12.57
CA GLN A 249 -5.55 -22.44 -12.24
C GLN A 249 -4.19 -22.05 -11.64
N CYS A 250 -3.68 -22.89 -10.76
CA CYS A 250 -2.31 -22.84 -10.29
C CYS A 250 -1.69 -24.24 -10.31
N GLY A 251 -0.40 -24.34 -10.58
CA GLY A 251 0.34 -25.60 -10.51
C GLY A 251 0.85 -25.85 -9.08
N LEU A 252 0.42 -26.93 -8.43
CA LEU A 252 0.82 -27.29 -7.09
C LEU A 252 1.68 -28.54 -7.12
N PRO A 253 2.89 -28.56 -6.51
CA PRO A 253 3.72 -29.75 -6.42
C PRO A 253 2.99 -30.92 -5.77
N LYS A 254 3.02 -32.10 -6.38
CA LYS A 254 2.32 -33.30 -5.92
C LYS A 254 2.58 -33.64 -4.45
N LYS A 255 3.83 -33.60 -4.04
CA LYS A 255 4.22 -33.91 -2.64
C LYS A 255 3.70 -32.89 -1.65
N MET A 256 3.69 -31.62 -2.04
CA MET A 256 3.12 -30.55 -1.22
C MET A 256 1.60 -30.69 -1.12
N ALA A 257 0.93 -31.01 -2.22
CA ALA A 257 -0.51 -31.26 -2.25
C ALA A 257 -0.89 -32.44 -1.36
N LEU A 258 -0.14 -33.54 -1.42
CA LEU A 258 -0.38 -34.71 -0.58
C LEU A 258 -0.31 -34.36 0.92
N GLU A 259 0.66 -33.58 1.33
CA GLU A 259 0.81 -33.16 2.73
C GLU A 259 -0.33 -32.22 3.19
N LEU A 260 -0.72 -31.26 2.33
CA LEU A 260 -1.77 -30.28 2.65
C LEU A 260 -3.16 -30.91 2.70
N PHE A 261 -3.46 -31.88 1.81
CA PHE A 261 -4.77 -32.53 1.69
C PHE A 261 -4.88 -33.85 2.44
N LYS A 262 -3.93 -34.20 3.31
CA LYS A 262 -3.92 -35.47 4.07
C LYS A 262 -5.26 -35.90 4.64
N PRO A 263 -6.02 -35.05 5.40
CA PRO A 263 -7.28 -35.46 5.99
C PRO A 263 -8.32 -35.88 4.96
N PHE A 264 -8.39 -35.15 3.86
CA PHE A 264 -9.33 -35.41 2.78
C PHE A 264 -8.97 -36.70 2.03
N VAL A 265 -7.67 -36.95 1.82
CA VAL A 265 -7.20 -38.20 1.21
C VAL A 265 -7.49 -39.40 2.11
N TYR A 266 -7.31 -39.27 3.44
CA TYR A 266 -7.66 -40.34 4.38
C TYR A 266 -9.15 -40.68 4.30
N GLY A 267 -10.04 -39.69 4.35
CA GLY A 267 -11.47 -39.88 4.22
C GLY A 267 -11.86 -40.51 2.87
N ARG A 268 -11.17 -40.13 1.78
CA ARG A 268 -11.46 -40.68 0.45
C ARG A 268 -11.00 -42.14 0.31
N LEU A 269 -9.84 -42.50 0.87
CA LEU A 269 -9.35 -43.88 0.91
C LEU A 269 -10.23 -44.78 1.74
N GLU A 270 -10.79 -44.29 2.85
CA GLU A 270 -11.77 -45.02 3.68
C GLU A 270 -13.08 -45.20 2.93
N HIS A 271 -13.58 -44.14 2.28
CA HIS A 271 -14.83 -44.21 1.48
C HIS A 271 -14.75 -45.18 0.29
N LYS A 272 -13.52 -45.35 -0.30
CA LYS A 272 -13.26 -46.32 -1.37
C LYS A 272 -12.99 -47.72 -0.86
N GLU A 273 -13.09 -47.96 0.43
CA GLU A 273 -12.78 -49.24 1.11
C GLU A 273 -11.32 -49.75 0.89
N LEU A 274 -10.43 -48.90 0.42
CA LEU A 274 -9.00 -49.21 0.25
C LEU A 274 -8.26 -49.27 1.59
N ALA A 275 -8.79 -48.63 2.60
CA ALA A 275 -8.31 -48.65 3.97
C ALA A 275 -9.48 -48.81 4.95
N THR A 276 -9.45 -49.82 5.80
CA THR A 276 -10.48 -50.08 6.81
C THR A 276 -10.31 -49.26 8.10
N THR A 277 -9.15 -48.65 8.27
CA THR A 277 -8.82 -47.83 9.45
C THR A 277 -7.94 -46.64 9.07
N ILE A 278 -8.07 -45.55 9.82
CA ILE A 278 -7.23 -44.34 9.65
C ILE A 278 -5.74 -44.68 9.73
N LYS A 279 -5.34 -45.64 10.58
CA LYS A 279 -3.95 -46.12 10.70
C LYS A 279 -3.49 -46.85 9.43
N GLY A 280 -4.38 -47.56 8.75
CA GLY A 280 -4.15 -48.18 7.45
C GLY A 280 -3.98 -47.13 6.36
N ALA A 281 -4.89 -46.17 6.29
CA ALA A 281 -4.82 -45.07 5.36
C ALA A 281 -3.50 -44.26 5.51
N LYS A 282 -3.09 -43.99 6.75
CA LYS A 282 -1.81 -43.30 7.02
C LYS A 282 -0.61 -44.05 6.47
N ARG A 283 -0.56 -45.39 6.63
CA ARG A 283 0.52 -46.20 6.05
C ARG A 283 0.54 -46.23 4.53
N LEU A 284 -0.66 -46.22 3.88
CA LEU A 284 -0.75 -46.16 2.42
C LEU A 284 -0.21 -44.82 1.91
N VAL A 285 -0.59 -43.71 2.57
CA VAL A 285 -0.11 -42.36 2.21
C VAL A 285 1.41 -42.24 2.44
N GLU A 286 1.96 -42.78 3.51
CA GLU A 286 3.41 -42.82 3.76
C GLU A 286 4.20 -43.65 2.72
N ARG A 287 3.54 -44.63 2.09
CA ARG A 287 4.14 -45.42 0.99
C ARG A 287 3.96 -44.81 -0.39
N GLU A 288 3.22 -43.75 -0.52
CA GLU A 288 2.92 -43.05 -1.78
C GLU A 288 2.41 -44.01 -2.88
N THR A 289 1.46 -44.89 -2.56
CA THR A 289 0.93 -45.89 -3.52
C THR A 289 0.13 -45.22 -4.64
N PRO A 290 -0.02 -45.86 -5.84
CA PRO A 290 -0.78 -45.27 -6.96
C PRO A 290 -2.21 -44.90 -6.59
N GLU A 291 -2.89 -45.69 -5.74
CA GLU A 291 -4.26 -45.42 -5.30
C GLU A 291 -4.36 -44.11 -4.48
N VAL A 292 -3.29 -43.74 -3.79
CA VAL A 292 -3.21 -42.46 -3.06
C VAL A 292 -3.18 -41.27 -4.02
N TRP A 293 -2.45 -41.39 -5.11
CA TRP A 293 -2.40 -40.34 -6.13
C TRP A 293 -3.74 -40.16 -6.85
N GLU A 294 -4.43 -41.26 -7.17
CA GLU A 294 -5.79 -41.20 -7.73
C GLU A 294 -6.78 -40.56 -6.75
N ALA A 295 -6.70 -40.94 -5.46
CA ALA A 295 -7.54 -40.32 -4.43
C ALA A 295 -7.23 -38.83 -4.25
N LEU A 296 -5.95 -38.43 -4.32
CA LEU A 296 -5.54 -37.03 -4.26
C LEU A 296 -6.08 -36.24 -5.45
N GLU A 297 -6.01 -36.76 -6.66
CA GLU A 297 -6.52 -36.11 -7.86
C GLU A 297 -8.02 -35.87 -7.77
N GLU A 298 -8.78 -36.83 -7.25
CA GLU A 298 -10.21 -36.67 -7.03
C GLU A 298 -10.54 -35.63 -5.96
N VAL A 299 -9.79 -35.62 -4.86
CA VAL A 299 -9.95 -34.66 -3.75
C VAL A 299 -9.68 -33.22 -4.20
N ILE A 300 -8.67 -33.03 -5.01
CA ILE A 300 -8.25 -31.69 -5.48
C ILE A 300 -9.24 -31.12 -6.49
N ARG A 301 -9.96 -31.98 -7.22
CA ARG A 301 -10.93 -31.50 -8.21
C ARG A 301 -11.98 -30.63 -7.52
N GLU A 302 -12.10 -29.38 -8.01
CA GLU A 302 -13.04 -28.38 -7.50
C GLU A 302 -12.78 -27.89 -6.05
N HIS A 303 -11.65 -28.24 -5.42
CA HIS A 303 -11.26 -27.73 -4.12
C HIS A 303 -10.26 -26.58 -4.28
N PRO A 304 -10.71 -25.30 -4.12
CA PRO A 304 -9.84 -24.16 -4.32
C PRO A 304 -8.78 -24.07 -3.22
N VAL A 305 -7.61 -23.56 -3.58
CA VAL A 305 -6.55 -23.21 -2.63
C VAL A 305 -6.32 -21.71 -2.66
N LEU A 306 -5.91 -21.14 -1.53
CA LEU A 306 -5.55 -19.73 -1.43
C LEU A 306 -4.04 -19.59 -1.57
N LEU A 307 -3.61 -18.72 -2.49
CA LEU A 307 -2.21 -18.31 -2.63
C LEU A 307 -2.01 -16.92 -2.05
N ASN A 308 -0.96 -16.75 -1.27
CA ASN A 308 -0.60 -15.48 -0.65
C ASN A 308 0.89 -15.17 -0.88
N ARG A 309 1.20 -13.93 -1.26
CA ARG A 309 2.57 -13.40 -1.31
C ARG A 309 2.75 -12.34 -0.23
N ALA A 310 3.81 -12.45 0.56
CA ALA A 310 4.23 -11.41 1.49
C ALA A 310 5.20 -10.43 0.78
N PRO A 311 5.05 -9.10 0.99
CA PRO A 311 4.06 -8.44 1.85
C PRO A 311 2.68 -8.35 1.19
N THR A 312 1.61 -8.62 1.96
CA THR A 312 0.23 -8.45 1.51
C THR A 312 -0.17 -7.00 1.69
N LEU A 313 -0.14 -6.21 0.60
CA LEU A 313 -0.39 -4.77 0.64
C LEU A 313 -1.89 -4.44 0.51
N HIS A 314 -2.61 -5.24 -0.26
CA HIS A 314 -4.05 -5.08 -0.50
C HIS A 314 -4.73 -6.45 -0.60
N ARG A 315 -6.06 -6.45 -0.68
CA ARG A 315 -6.87 -7.69 -0.67
C ARG A 315 -6.52 -8.65 -1.81
N LEU A 316 -6.05 -8.16 -2.96
CA LEU A 316 -5.65 -8.99 -4.10
C LEU A 316 -4.32 -9.73 -3.90
N GLY A 317 -3.60 -9.47 -2.82
CA GLY A 317 -2.44 -10.26 -2.40
C GLY A 317 -2.80 -11.67 -1.88
N ILE A 318 -4.10 -11.98 -1.78
CA ILE A 318 -4.63 -13.31 -1.47
C ILE A 318 -5.72 -13.61 -2.49
N GLN A 319 -5.51 -14.64 -3.33
CA GLN A 319 -6.50 -15.07 -4.33
C GLN A 319 -6.65 -16.58 -4.29
N ALA A 320 -7.83 -17.06 -4.69
CA ALA A 320 -8.13 -18.48 -4.81
C ALA A 320 -7.84 -18.98 -6.23
N PHE A 321 -7.36 -20.21 -6.31
CA PHE A 321 -7.08 -20.91 -7.56
C PHE A 321 -7.51 -22.37 -7.46
N GLU A 322 -7.85 -22.98 -8.58
CA GLU A 322 -7.99 -24.43 -8.69
C GLU A 322 -6.61 -25.05 -8.88
N PRO A 323 -6.16 -25.95 -7.98
CA PRO A 323 -4.84 -26.55 -8.10
C PRO A 323 -4.80 -27.64 -9.17
N LEU A 324 -3.73 -27.62 -9.96
CA LEU A 324 -3.33 -28.72 -10.84
C LEU A 324 -2.07 -29.36 -10.26
N LEU A 325 -2.02 -30.69 -10.24
CA LEU A 325 -0.85 -31.43 -9.79
C LEU A 325 0.26 -31.33 -10.84
N ILE A 326 1.43 -30.91 -10.40
CA ILE A 326 2.61 -30.79 -11.24
C ILE A 326 3.77 -31.57 -10.62
N GLU A 327 4.67 -32.01 -11.48
CA GLU A 327 5.97 -32.51 -11.04
C GLU A 327 6.91 -31.36 -10.65
N GLY A 328 7.82 -31.62 -9.72
CA GLY A 328 8.77 -30.64 -9.25
C GLY A 328 8.50 -30.17 -7.82
N LYS A 329 9.11 -29.05 -7.44
CA LYS A 329 9.04 -28.49 -6.07
C LYS A 329 8.52 -27.05 -6.03
N ALA A 330 8.43 -26.39 -7.16
CA ALA A 330 7.99 -25.00 -7.28
C ALA A 330 6.50 -24.91 -7.65
N ILE A 331 5.83 -23.88 -7.14
CA ILE A 331 4.44 -23.57 -7.49
C ILE A 331 4.43 -22.86 -8.84
N GLN A 332 3.58 -23.28 -9.76
CA GLN A 332 3.35 -22.56 -11.02
C GLN A 332 2.25 -21.52 -10.82
N LEU A 333 2.55 -20.28 -11.18
CA LEU A 333 1.63 -19.16 -11.09
C LEU A 333 1.31 -18.62 -12.49
N HIS A 334 0.06 -18.28 -12.71
CA HIS A 334 -0.39 -17.68 -13.98
C HIS A 334 0.24 -16.29 -14.16
N PRO A 335 0.83 -15.96 -15.32
CA PRO A 335 1.54 -14.69 -15.51
C PRO A 335 0.68 -13.44 -15.32
N LEU A 336 -0.59 -13.45 -15.69
CA LEU A 336 -1.48 -12.28 -15.59
C LEU A 336 -1.79 -11.86 -14.14
N VAL A 337 -1.68 -12.75 -13.16
CA VAL A 337 -1.92 -12.42 -11.75
C VAL A 337 -0.68 -11.85 -11.05
N CYS A 338 0.49 -11.88 -11.68
CA CYS A 338 1.74 -11.38 -11.10
C CYS A 338 1.65 -9.89 -10.72
N VAL A 339 0.94 -9.08 -11.50
CA VAL A 339 0.74 -7.66 -11.22
C VAL A 339 -0.03 -7.45 -9.91
N ALA A 340 -1.11 -8.22 -9.68
CA ALA A 340 -1.91 -8.16 -8.47
C ALA A 340 -1.13 -8.54 -7.21
N TYR A 341 -0.21 -9.50 -7.31
CA TYR A 341 0.67 -9.92 -6.24
C TYR A 341 1.93 -9.07 -6.12
N ASN A 342 2.23 -8.20 -7.09
CA ASN A 342 3.54 -7.57 -7.26
C ASN A 342 4.67 -8.62 -7.19
N ALA A 343 4.46 -9.77 -7.85
CA ALA A 343 5.35 -10.92 -7.83
C ALA A 343 6.20 -10.98 -9.10
N ASP A 344 7.44 -11.41 -8.93
CA ASP A 344 8.33 -11.79 -10.02
C ASP A 344 8.92 -13.18 -9.77
N PHE A 345 9.60 -13.74 -10.76
CA PHE A 345 10.10 -15.11 -10.70
C PHE A 345 11.61 -15.17 -10.44
N ASP A 346 12.14 -14.19 -9.71
CA ASP A 346 13.56 -14.09 -9.33
C ASP A 346 13.95 -14.89 -8.07
N GLY A 347 13.00 -15.63 -7.50
CA GLY A 347 13.16 -16.38 -6.25
C GLY A 347 12.06 -16.10 -5.23
N ASP A 348 11.04 -15.37 -5.63
CA ASP A 348 9.86 -15.10 -4.79
C ASP A 348 9.21 -16.39 -4.33
N GLN A 349 8.68 -16.37 -3.11
CA GLN A 349 7.96 -17.47 -2.51
C GLN A 349 6.51 -17.05 -2.22
N MET A 350 5.60 -18.02 -2.35
CA MET A 350 4.19 -17.84 -1.98
C MET A 350 3.76 -18.92 -0.98
N ALA A 351 2.87 -18.52 -0.06
CA ALA A 351 2.20 -19.43 0.84
C ALA A 351 0.92 -19.99 0.20
N VAL A 352 0.66 -21.26 0.46
CA VAL A 352 -0.57 -21.97 0.05
C VAL A 352 -1.36 -22.29 1.29
N HIS A 353 -2.66 -22.02 1.26
CA HIS A 353 -3.61 -22.35 2.34
C HIS A 353 -4.78 -23.14 1.78
N VAL A 354 -5.21 -24.17 2.49
CA VAL A 354 -6.36 -25.01 2.10
C VAL A 354 -7.58 -24.64 2.93
N PRO A 355 -8.67 -24.14 2.33
CA PRO A 355 -9.94 -24.01 3.02
C PRO A 355 -10.47 -25.37 3.45
N LEU A 356 -10.84 -25.53 4.72
CA LEU A 356 -11.23 -26.82 5.28
C LEU A 356 -12.74 -27.09 5.22
N THR A 357 -13.55 -26.06 5.51
CA THR A 357 -15.02 -26.20 5.52
C THR A 357 -15.62 -25.90 4.16
N VAL A 358 -16.82 -26.44 3.92
CA VAL A 358 -17.55 -26.22 2.66
C VAL A 358 -17.89 -24.75 2.50
N GLU A 359 -18.26 -24.06 3.58
CA GLU A 359 -18.56 -22.63 3.58
C GLU A 359 -17.33 -21.83 3.16
N ALA A 360 -16.16 -22.12 3.71
CA ALA A 360 -14.91 -21.46 3.33
C ALA A 360 -14.53 -21.72 1.86
N GLN A 361 -14.77 -22.92 1.35
CA GLN A 361 -14.56 -23.25 -0.07
C GLN A 361 -15.51 -22.48 -0.98
N LEU A 362 -16.78 -22.32 -0.59
CA LEU A 362 -17.76 -21.53 -1.34
C LEU A 362 -17.40 -20.05 -1.35
N GLU A 363 -16.98 -19.48 -0.20
CA GLU A 363 -16.50 -18.10 -0.14
C GLU A 363 -15.25 -17.89 -1.00
N ALA A 364 -14.29 -18.82 -0.96
CA ALA A 364 -13.10 -18.77 -1.80
C ALA A 364 -13.46 -18.79 -3.28
N ARG A 365 -14.42 -19.62 -3.70
CA ARG A 365 -14.86 -19.74 -5.08
C ARG A 365 -15.67 -18.52 -5.55
N ALA A 366 -16.57 -18.01 -4.72
CA ALA A 366 -17.47 -16.92 -5.09
C ALA A 366 -16.80 -15.54 -5.06
N LEU A 367 -15.94 -15.29 -4.06
CA LEU A 367 -15.38 -13.96 -3.79
C LEU A 367 -13.90 -13.83 -4.12
N MET A 368 -13.10 -14.88 -3.88
CA MET A 368 -11.64 -14.79 -3.91
C MET A 368 -11.01 -15.39 -5.18
N MET A 369 -11.78 -16.04 -6.05
CA MET A 369 -11.25 -16.62 -7.28
C MET A 369 -10.61 -15.52 -8.14
N SER A 370 -9.46 -15.80 -8.73
CA SER A 370 -8.72 -14.87 -9.60
C SER A 370 -9.56 -14.34 -10.75
N THR A 371 -10.46 -15.17 -11.31
CA THR A 371 -11.38 -14.79 -12.38
C THR A 371 -12.43 -13.76 -11.96
N ASN A 372 -12.76 -13.65 -10.69
CA ASN A 372 -13.71 -12.66 -10.17
C ASN A 372 -13.05 -11.32 -9.81
N ASN A 373 -11.72 -11.27 -9.79
CA ASN A 373 -10.94 -10.09 -9.40
C ASN A 373 -10.19 -9.52 -10.61
N ILE A 374 -10.93 -9.05 -11.60
CA ILE A 374 -10.39 -8.48 -12.84
C ILE A 374 -10.05 -7.00 -12.67
N LEU A 375 -10.90 -6.25 -11.96
CA LEU A 375 -10.72 -4.82 -11.74
C LEU A 375 -10.04 -4.53 -10.40
N SER A 376 -9.22 -3.49 -10.38
CA SER A 376 -8.59 -2.97 -9.17
C SER A 376 -9.63 -2.25 -8.28
N PRO A 377 -9.65 -2.51 -6.98
CA PRO A 377 -10.52 -1.78 -6.05
C PRO A 377 -10.10 -0.33 -5.82
N ALA A 378 -8.89 0.08 -6.23
CA ALA A 378 -8.36 1.42 -6.04
C ALA A 378 -8.88 2.41 -7.08
N ASP A 379 -8.83 2.04 -8.35
CA ASP A 379 -9.11 2.89 -9.52
C ASP A 379 -10.13 2.31 -10.50
N GLY A 380 -10.51 1.04 -10.34
CA GLY A 380 -11.42 0.35 -11.26
C GLY A 380 -10.80 -0.04 -12.61
N ALA A 381 -9.50 0.16 -12.80
CA ALA A 381 -8.79 -0.30 -13.98
C ALA A 381 -8.55 -1.82 -13.94
N PRO A 382 -8.41 -2.51 -15.09
CA PRO A 382 -8.08 -3.93 -15.10
C PRO A 382 -6.73 -4.19 -14.43
N ILE A 383 -6.68 -5.16 -13.52
CA ILE A 383 -5.43 -5.56 -12.85
C ILE A 383 -4.75 -6.75 -13.56
N ILE A 384 -5.51 -7.52 -14.33
CA ILE A 384 -5.02 -8.65 -15.14
C ILE A 384 -4.38 -8.18 -16.46
N ASN A 385 -3.60 -7.10 -16.40
CA ASN A 385 -2.96 -6.54 -17.56
C ASN A 385 -1.74 -7.38 -17.99
N PRO A 386 -1.64 -7.73 -19.27
CA PRO A 386 -0.43 -8.30 -19.82
C PRO A 386 0.77 -7.37 -19.62
N THR A 387 1.93 -7.96 -19.43
CA THR A 387 3.20 -7.23 -19.23
C THR A 387 4.32 -7.92 -19.98
N GLN A 388 5.44 -7.22 -20.13
CA GLN A 388 6.69 -7.76 -20.68
C GLN A 388 6.50 -8.46 -22.03
N ASP A 389 6.76 -9.77 -22.11
CA ASP A 389 6.78 -10.53 -23.36
C ASP A 389 5.45 -10.53 -24.09
N VAL A 390 4.32 -10.56 -23.38
CA VAL A 390 2.99 -10.53 -23.99
C VAL A 390 2.76 -9.20 -24.71
N VAL A 391 3.06 -8.08 -24.03
CA VAL A 391 2.94 -6.75 -24.63
C VAL A 391 3.88 -6.61 -25.83
N LEU A 392 5.11 -7.10 -25.72
CA LEU A 392 6.07 -7.10 -26.82
C LEU A 392 5.54 -7.82 -28.04
N GLY A 393 5.00 -9.03 -27.86
CA GLY A 393 4.43 -9.83 -28.96
C GLY A 393 3.24 -9.15 -29.61
N LEU A 394 2.30 -8.62 -28.84
CA LEU A 394 1.13 -7.90 -29.34
C LEU A 394 1.51 -6.60 -30.07
N TYR A 395 2.46 -5.86 -29.51
CA TYR A 395 2.98 -4.65 -30.16
C TYR A 395 3.64 -4.99 -31.49
N TYR A 396 4.52 -6.01 -31.52
CA TYR A 396 5.16 -6.45 -32.75
C TYR A 396 4.15 -6.86 -33.82
N MET A 397 3.10 -7.62 -33.46
CA MET A 397 2.04 -8.00 -34.39
C MET A 397 1.27 -6.81 -34.96
N SER A 398 0.98 -5.81 -34.14
CA SER A 398 0.11 -4.68 -34.52
C SER A 398 0.82 -3.61 -35.35
N ARG A 399 2.14 -3.73 -35.53
CA ARG A 399 2.93 -2.77 -36.33
C ARG A 399 2.74 -2.93 -37.83
N GLU A 400 2.95 -1.83 -38.52
CA GLU A 400 2.93 -1.77 -39.99
C GLU A 400 4.38 -1.71 -40.50
N LYS A 401 4.64 -2.35 -41.61
CA LYS A 401 5.91 -2.26 -42.36
C LYS A 401 5.62 -1.98 -43.82
N VAL A 402 6.25 -0.94 -44.33
CA VAL A 402 6.14 -0.57 -45.76
C VAL A 402 6.88 -1.58 -46.60
N ASN A 403 6.37 -1.86 -47.78
CA ASN A 403 6.94 -2.76 -48.76
C ASN A 403 7.06 -4.22 -48.30
N SER A 404 6.05 -4.70 -47.56
CA SER A 404 5.97 -6.08 -47.08
C SER A 404 5.36 -7.02 -48.14
N HIS A 405 5.79 -8.28 -48.11
CA HIS A 405 5.26 -9.31 -49.06
C HIS A 405 3.74 -9.49 -48.90
N GLY A 406 2.99 -9.34 -49.99
CA GLY A 406 1.54 -9.47 -49.99
C GLY A 406 0.75 -8.20 -49.66
N GLU A 407 1.38 -7.02 -49.64
CA GLU A 407 0.72 -5.74 -49.45
C GLU A 407 -0.38 -5.47 -50.50
N GLY A 408 -1.51 -4.86 -50.09
CA GLY A 408 -2.63 -4.48 -50.94
C GLY A 408 -3.61 -5.59 -51.28
N ARG A 409 -3.42 -6.82 -50.83
CA ARG A 409 -4.35 -7.92 -51.05
C ARG A 409 -5.67 -7.74 -50.30
N VAL A 410 -6.76 -8.27 -50.93
CA VAL A 410 -8.11 -8.20 -50.34
C VAL A 410 -8.56 -9.59 -49.92
N PHE A 411 -9.08 -9.72 -48.71
CA PHE A 411 -9.55 -10.99 -48.14
C PHE A 411 -11.01 -10.92 -47.74
N SER A 412 -11.70 -12.07 -47.85
CA SER A 412 -13.14 -12.18 -47.60
C SER A 412 -13.48 -12.29 -46.09
N ASN A 413 -12.58 -12.82 -45.28
CA ASN A 413 -12.77 -12.97 -43.83
C ASN A 413 -11.41 -13.13 -43.09
N PRO A 414 -11.38 -12.99 -41.77
CA PRO A 414 -10.16 -13.16 -40.96
C PRO A 414 -9.54 -14.57 -41.03
N ASP A 415 -10.33 -15.62 -41.22
CA ASP A 415 -9.84 -17.00 -41.32
C ASP A 415 -9.04 -17.23 -42.63
N GLU A 416 -9.44 -16.57 -43.73
CA GLU A 416 -8.68 -16.59 -44.98
C GLU A 416 -7.31 -15.92 -44.82
N VAL A 417 -7.23 -14.80 -44.06
CA VAL A 417 -5.97 -14.12 -43.72
C VAL A 417 -5.04 -15.05 -42.97
N GLN A 418 -5.54 -15.77 -41.95
CA GLN A 418 -4.75 -16.73 -41.23
C GLN A 418 -4.16 -17.83 -42.12
N ARG A 419 -4.98 -18.42 -42.99
CA ARG A 419 -4.51 -19.47 -43.92
C ARG A 419 -3.45 -18.94 -44.87
N ALA A 420 -3.61 -17.72 -45.41
CA ALA A 420 -2.64 -17.08 -46.27
C ALA A 420 -1.34 -16.77 -45.51
N PHE A 421 -1.42 -16.38 -44.23
CA PHE A 421 -0.27 -16.18 -43.38
C PHE A 421 0.46 -17.49 -43.05
N GLU A 422 -0.26 -18.54 -42.64
CA GLU A 422 0.30 -19.87 -42.37
C GLU A 422 0.95 -20.52 -43.59
N SER A 423 0.47 -20.19 -44.82
CA SER A 423 1.06 -20.63 -46.08
C SER A 423 2.16 -19.72 -46.61
N GLU A 424 2.65 -18.76 -45.80
CA GLU A 424 3.72 -17.81 -46.14
C GLU A 424 3.46 -16.95 -47.40
N GLN A 425 2.19 -16.76 -47.79
CA GLN A 425 1.83 -15.92 -48.92
C GLN A 425 1.76 -14.42 -48.58
N ILE A 426 1.71 -14.09 -47.33
CA ILE A 426 1.66 -12.73 -46.83
C ILE A 426 2.50 -12.59 -45.54
N ASP A 427 3.14 -11.45 -45.38
CA ASP A 427 3.88 -11.11 -44.16
C ASP A 427 2.96 -10.59 -43.06
N LEU A 428 3.41 -10.73 -41.82
CA LEU A 428 2.67 -10.31 -40.61
C LEU A 428 2.33 -8.80 -40.61
N HIS A 429 3.25 -7.96 -41.07
CA HIS A 429 3.17 -6.50 -41.06
C HIS A 429 2.57 -5.89 -42.31
N ALA A 430 2.18 -6.73 -43.29
CA ALA A 430 1.65 -6.26 -44.57
C ALA A 430 0.29 -5.59 -44.41
N LYS A 431 0.12 -4.45 -45.09
CA LYS A 431 -1.18 -3.76 -45.19
C LYS A 431 -2.10 -4.54 -46.15
N ILE A 432 -3.28 -4.88 -45.66
CA ILE A 432 -4.29 -5.66 -46.38
C ILE A 432 -5.66 -5.04 -46.19
N LYS A 433 -6.59 -5.40 -47.09
CA LYS A 433 -8.00 -5.07 -46.95
C LYS A 433 -8.77 -6.30 -46.57
N VAL A 434 -9.52 -6.23 -45.46
CA VAL A 434 -10.28 -7.37 -44.95
C VAL A 434 -11.74 -6.98 -44.75
N ARG A 435 -12.64 -7.89 -45.12
CA ARG A 435 -14.04 -7.76 -44.79
C ARG A 435 -14.26 -8.25 -43.36
N ILE A 436 -14.74 -7.34 -42.53
CA ILE A 436 -14.89 -7.53 -41.07
C ILE A 436 -16.35 -7.35 -40.68
N GLU A 437 -16.81 -8.14 -39.73
CA GLU A 437 -18.11 -8.01 -39.11
C GLU A 437 -17.94 -7.27 -37.79
N ASN A 438 -18.64 -6.15 -37.62
CA ASN A 438 -18.66 -5.37 -36.38
C ASN A 438 -20.10 -5.29 -35.86
N ALA A 439 -20.28 -5.36 -34.53
CA ALA A 439 -21.59 -5.31 -33.88
C ALA A 439 -22.36 -4.01 -34.19
N GLU A 440 -21.67 -2.89 -34.31
CA GLU A 440 -22.28 -1.56 -34.49
C GLU A 440 -22.42 -1.16 -35.95
N LYS A 441 -21.42 -1.44 -36.81
CA LYS A 441 -21.34 -0.99 -38.20
C LYS A 441 -21.79 -2.06 -39.23
N GLY A 442 -22.08 -3.29 -38.77
CA GLY A 442 -22.36 -4.42 -39.67
C GLY A 442 -21.10 -4.93 -40.36
N VAL A 443 -21.25 -5.37 -41.63
CA VAL A 443 -20.15 -5.93 -42.42
C VAL A 443 -19.59 -4.87 -43.37
N PHE A 444 -18.28 -4.58 -43.24
CA PHE A 444 -17.58 -3.58 -44.04
C PHE A 444 -16.16 -4.04 -44.39
N ILE A 445 -15.52 -3.38 -45.36
CA ILE A 445 -14.14 -3.64 -45.76
C ILE A 445 -13.28 -2.49 -45.18
N GLU A 446 -12.21 -2.82 -44.48
CA GLU A 446 -11.31 -1.85 -43.87
C GLU A 446 -9.84 -2.18 -44.16
N ASP A 447 -9.04 -1.11 -44.20
CA ASP A 447 -7.59 -1.21 -44.33
C ASP A 447 -6.98 -1.55 -42.95
N THR A 448 -6.22 -2.63 -42.91
CA THR A 448 -5.62 -3.14 -41.68
C THR A 448 -4.34 -3.91 -41.99
N THR A 449 -3.74 -4.50 -40.94
CA THR A 449 -2.59 -5.39 -41.09
C THR A 449 -2.98 -6.84 -40.78
N VAL A 450 -2.17 -7.77 -41.25
CA VAL A 450 -2.36 -9.20 -40.96
C VAL A 450 -2.37 -9.45 -39.46
N GLY A 451 -1.42 -8.89 -38.71
CA GLY A 451 -1.33 -9.07 -37.25
C GLY A 451 -2.55 -8.54 -36.51
N ARG A 452 -3.07 -7.35 -36.84
CA ARG A 452 -4.31 -6.80 -36.25
C ARG A 452 -5.52 -7.67 -36.53
N THR A 453 -5.61 -8.26 -37.74
CA THR A 453 -6.69 -9.19 -38.10
C THR A 453 -6.62 -10.48 -37.25
N LEU A 454 -5.43 -11.00 -37.00
CA LEU A 454 -5.25 -12.17 -36.11
C LEU A 454 -5.64 -11.86 -34.64
N ILE A 455 -5.38 -10.66 -34.16
CA ILE A 455 -5.83 -10.22 -32.82
C ILE A 455 -7.35 -10.08 -32.80
N TRP A 456 -7.96 -9.51 -33.86
CA TRP A 456 -9.42 -9.39 -33.96
C TRP A 456 -10.13 -10.71 -33.83
N ARG A 457 -9.58 -11.77 -34.39
CA ARG A 457 -10.17 -13.11 -34.38
C ARG A 457 -10.42 -13.66 -32.97
N ILE A 458 -9.59 -13.30 -32.01
CA ILE A 458 -9.73 -13.70 -30.61
C ILE A 458 -10.54 -12.68 -29.80
N THR A 459 -10.71 -11.46 -30.31
CA THR A 459 -11.41 -10.37 -29.63
C THR A 459 -12.92 -10.57 -29.71
N PRO A 460 -13.69 -10.40 -28.64
CA PRO A 460 -15.13 -10.40 -28.65
C PRO A 460 -15.69 -9.35 -29.62
N ILE A 461 -16.67 -9.70 -30.42
CA ILE A 461 -17.27 -8.82 -31.47
C ILE A 461 -17.83 -7.52 -30.85
N GLU A 462 -18.30 -7.57 -29.63
CA GLU A 462 -18.89 -6.44 -28.90
C GLU A 462 -17.90 -5.31 -28.64
N VAL A 463 -16.60 -5.58 -28.69
CA VAL A 463 -15.54 -4.58 -28.42
C VAL A 463 -15.40 -3.57 -29.57
N GLY A 464 -15.66 -3.99 -30.80
CA GLY A 464 -15.52 -3.17 -32.01
C GLY A 464 -14.11 -3.21 -32.61
N PHE A 465 -14.04 -3.30 -33.95
CA PHE A 465 -12.76 -3.43 -34.67
C PHE A 465 -11.87 -2.19 -34.57
N ASP A 466 -12.47 -1.00 -34.52
CA ASP A 466 -11.75 0.28 -34.44
C ASP A 466 -10.78 0.34 -33.25
N ASN A 467 -11.11 -0.35 -32.14
CA ASN A 467 -10.28 -0.42 -30.95
C ASN A 467 -9.06 -1.34 -31.11
N VAL A 468 -9.11 -2.28 -32.06
CA VAL A 468 -8.03 -3.21 -32.38
C VAL A 468 -7.16 -2.71 -33.54
N ASN A 469 -7.73 -1.92 -34.46
CA ASN A 469 -7.05 -1.44 -35.66
C ASN A 469 -6.07 -0.27 -35.38
N LYS A 470 -5.23 -0.43 -34.36
CA LYS A 470 -4.17 0.50 -34.00
C LYS A 470 -2.97 -0.25 -33.46
N THR A 471 -1.85 0.42 -33.30
CA THR A 471 -0.69 -0.17 -32.63
C THR A 471 -1.02 -0.41 -31.15
N LEU A 472 -0.85 -1.64 -30.70
CA LEU A 472 -1.23 -2.07 -29.34
C LEU A 472 -0.04 -1.95 -28.40
N ASP A 473 0.11 -0.82 -27.77
CA ASP A 473 1.00 -0.61 -26.64
C ASP A 473 0.36 -1.11 -25.33
N LYS A 474 1.08 -1.05 -24.24
CA LYS A 474 0.59 -1.48 -22.91
C LYS A 474 -0.71 -0.79 -22.50
N LYS A 475 -0.87 0.50 -22.81
CA LYS A 475 -2.08 1.27 -22.47
C LYS A 475 -3.27 0.85 -23.33
N ALA A 476 -3.05 0.67 -24.63
CA ALA A 476 -4.08 0.22 -25.55
C ALA A 476 -4.58 -1.19 -25.23
N VAL A 477 -3.69 -2.11 -24.83
CA VAL A 477 -4.06 -3.46 -24.38
C VAL A 477 -4.90 -3.40 -23.11
N SER A 478 -4.53 -2.57 -22.15
CA SER A 478 -5.31 -2.36 -20.93
C SER A 478 -6.71 -1.82 -21.23
N SER A 479 -6.82 -0.81 -22.07
CA SER A 479 -8.12 -0.27 -22.54
C SER A 479 -8.95 -1.31 -23.26
N LEU A 480 -8.33 -2.19 -24.06
CA LEU A 480 -9.01 -3.25 -24.77
C LEU A 480 -9.63 -4.29 -23.81
N ILE A 481 -8.91 -4.65 -22.74
CA ILE A 481 -9.41 -5.54 -21.69
C ILE A 481 -10.56 -4.89 -20.91
N ASP A 482 -10.44 -3.60 -20.59
CA ASP A 482 -11.50 -2.85 -19.91
C ASP A 482 -12.78 -2.79 -20.74
N LEU A 483 -12.67 -2.44 -22.01
CA LEU A 483 -13.80 -2.45 -22.95
C LEU A 483 -14.43 -3.83 -23.09
N SER A 484 -13.60 -4.89 -23.15
CA SER A 484 -14.10 -6.26 -23.18
C SER A 484 -14.88 -6.60 -21.91
N TYR A 485 -14.39 -6.20 -20.74
CA TYR A 485 -15.08 -6.44 -19.47
C TYR A 485 -16.45 -5.74 -19.42
N ARG A 486 -16.53 -4.52 -19.86
CA ARG A 486 -17.76 -3.70 -19.85
C ARG A 486 -18.79 -4.14 -20.88
N LYS A 487 -18.36 -4.41 -22.12
CA LYS A 487 -19.28 -4.75 -23.24
C LYS A 487 -19.57 -6.25 -23.35
N ALA A 488 -18.59 -7.10 -23.14
CA ALA A 488 -18.72 -8.56 -23.34
C ALA A 488 -18.91 -9.35 -22.03
N GLY A 489 -18.66 -8.73 -20.86
CA GLY A 489 -18.84 -9.32 -19.55
C GLY A 489 -17.68 -10.21 -19.08
N LEU A 490 -17.73 -10.62 -17.80
CA LEU A 490 -16.66 -11.32 -17.08
C LEU A 490 -16.10 -12.54 -17.81
N LYS A 491 -16.99 -13.48 -18.20
CA LYS A 491 -16.58 -14.78 -18.74
C LYS A 491 -15.83 -14.67 -20.08
N LYS A 492 -16.34 -13.82 -20.99
CA LYS A 492 -15.69 -13.61 -22.30
C LYS A 492 -14.35 -12.89 -22.12
N THR A 493 -14.27 -11.95 -21.20
CA THR A 493 -13.02 -11.22 -20.91
C THR A 493 -11.92 -12.12 -20.35
N VAL A 494 -12.26 -13.06 -19.45
CA VAL A 494 -11.28 -14.04 -18.93
C VAL A 494 -10.72 -14.91 -20.06
N ILE A 495 -11.59 -15.43 -20.92
CA ILE A 495 -11.17 -16.26 -22.06
C ILE A 495 -10.32 -15.44 -23.04
N PHE A 496 -10.74 -14.22 -23.32
CA PHE A 496 -10.01 -13.28 -24.17
C PHE A 496 -8.61 -12.96 -23.61
N ALA A 497 -8.49 -12.69 -22.31
CA ALA A 497 -7.21 -12.40 -21.67
C ALA A 497 -6.24 -13.58 -21.76
N ASP A 498 -6.71 -14.82 -21.53
CA ASP A 498 -5.90 -16.03 -21.68
C ASP A 498 -5.43 -16.22 -23.14
N GLN A 499 -6.33 -16.07 -24.10
CA GLN A 499 -5.99 -16.19 -25.53
C GLN A 499 -5.02 -15.09 -25.97
N LEU A 500 -5.21 -13.86 -25.49
CA LEU A 500 -4.31 -12.73 -25.75
C LEU A 500 -2.90 -12.99 -25.21
N MET A 501 -2.82 -13.57 -24.02
CA MET A 501 -1.54 -13.98 -23.42
C MET A 501 -0.83 -15.04 -24.26
N TYR A 502 -1.51 -16.09 -24.68
CA TYR A 502 -0.92 -17.15 -25.50
C TYR A 502 -0.44 -16.60 -26.86
N LEU A 503 -1.26 -15.77 -27.49
CA LEU A 503 -0.92 -15.12 -28.76
C LEU A 503 0.32 -14.22 -28.59
N GLY A 504 0.35 -13.41 -27.54
CA GLY A 504 1.50 -12.55 -27.21
C GLY A 504 2.79 -13.33 -27.02
N PHE A 505 2.78 -14.44 -26.29
CA PHE A 505 3.96 -15.29 -26.13
C PHE A 505 4.44 -15.92 -27.42
N ASP A 506 3.51 -16.45 -28.27
CA ASP A 506 3.87 -17.05 -29.55
C ASP A 506 4.56 -16.06 -30.48
N PHE A 507 3.99 -14.86 -30.62
CA PHE A 507 4.56 -13.85 -31.50
C PHE A 507 5.77 -13.12 -30.90
N SER A 508 5.90 -13.05 -29.59
CA SER A 508 7.14 -12.61 -28.96
C SER A 508 8.29 -13.56 -29.28
N THR A 509 8.04 -14.86 -29.23
CA THR A 509 9.02 -15.87 -29.62
C THR A 509 9.38 -15.75 -31.10
N ARG A 510 8.37 -15.61 -31.98
CA ARG A 510 8.59 -15.48 -33.44
C ARG A 510 9.29 -14.17 -33.81
N SER A 511 9.13 -13.09 -33.04
CA SER A 511 9.79 -11.81 -33.30
C SER A 511 11.31 -11.90 -33.27
N GLY A 512 11.85 -12.85 -32.47
CA GLY A 512 13.29 -13.02 -32.33
C GLY A 512 14.00 -11.77 -31.79
N SER A 513 13.28 -10.86 -31.11
CA SER A 513 13.83 -9.59 -30.64
C SER A 513 14.99 -9.82 -29.67
N SER A 514 16.10 -9.16 -29.94
CA SER A 514 17.31 -9.19 -29.13
C SER A 514 17.93 -7.79 -29.08
N ILE A 515 18.69 -7.51 -28.06
CA ILE A 515 19.35 -6.22 -27.84
C ILE A 515 20.86 -6.41 -27.88
N GLY A 516 21.52 -5.69 -28.82
CA GLY A 516 22.96 -5.56 -28.87
C GLY A 516 23.42 -4.18 -28.38
N VAL A 517 24.71 -4.01 -28.17
CA VAL A 517 25.29 -2.72 -27.79
C VAL A 517 25.12 -1.69 -28.90
N ASP A 518 25.14 -2.12 -30.15
CA ASP A 518 25.00 -1.24 -31.31
C ASP A 518 23.59 -0.69 -31.51
N ASP A 519 22.56 -1.36 -30.97
CA ASP A 519 21.18 -0.91 -31.02
C ASP A 519 20.93 0.37 -30.20
N PHE A 520 21.84 0.68 -29.26
CA PHE A 520 21.84 1.91 -28.49
C PHE A 520 22.54 3.03 -29.28
N VAL A 521 21.82 3.62 -30.20
CA VAL A 521 22.36 4.66 -31.08
C VAL A 521 22.60 5.97 -30.30
N ILE A 522 23.83 6.50 -30.38
CA ILE A 522 24.16 7.80 -29.78
C ILE A 522 23.89 8.91 -30.82
N PRO A 523 23.10 9.93 -30.51
CA PRO A 523 22.86 11.03 -31.45
C PRO A 523 24.10 11.91 -31.62
N GLU A 524 24.43 12.23 -32.83
CA GLU A 524 25.59 13.11 -33.14
C GLU A 524 25.40 14.52 -32.57
N GLN A 525 24.16 14.99 -32.54
CA GLN A 525 23.76 16.27 -31.95
C GLN A 525 24.07 16.40 -30.45
N LYS A 526 24.30 15.28 -29.75
CA LYS A 526 24.63 15.27 -28.32
C LYS A 526 25.84 16.15 -28.02
N TYR A 527 26.92 16.00 -28.80
CA TYR A 527 28.15 16.71 -28.54
C TYR A 527 27.97 18.22 -28.73
N GLU A 528 27.26 18.65 -29.78
CA GLU A 528 26.95 20.07 -30.02
C GLU A 528 26.09 20.68 -28.90
N ILE A 529 25.11 19.93 -28.37
CA ILE A 529 24.25 20.39 -27.27
C ILE A 529 25.07 20.54 -25.99
N VAL A 530 25.93 19.56 -25.71
CA VAL A 530 26.78 19.57 -24.51
C VAL A 530 27.78 20.72 -24.55
N ASP A 531 28.45 20.92 -25.69
CA ASP A 531 29.43 22.01 -25.88
C ASP A 531 28.76 23.38 -25.68
N LYS A 532 27.56 23.60 -26.25
CA LYS A 532 26.80 24.84 -26.05
C LYS A 532 26.43 25.05 -24.58
N ALA A 533 25.99 23.99 -23.89
CA ALA A 533 25.66 24.09 -22.48
C ALA A 533 26.91 24.39 -21.62
N GLU A 534 28.07 23.82 -21.94
CA GLU A 534 29.33 24.14 -21.26
C GLU A 534 29.74 25.62 -21.46
N ASP A 535 29.56 26.17 -22.66
CA ASP A 535 29.86 27.57 -22.93
C ASP A 535 28.90 28.51 -22.18
N GLU A 536 27.59 28.20 -22.12
CA GLU A 536 26.63 28.95 -21.31
C GLU A 536 27.01 28.92 -19.82
N VAL A 537 27.43 27.77 -19.29
CA VAL A 537 27.89 27.63 -17.89
C VAL A 537 29.12 28.46 -17.63
N LYS A 538 30.13 28.47 -18.54
CA LYS A 538 31.34 29.32 -18.45
C LYS A 538 30.97 30.81 -18.40
N GLU A 539 29.99 31.23 -19.19
CA GLU A 539 29.50 32.63 -19.16
C GLU A 539 28.90 32.98 -17.79
N ILE A 540 28.07 32.08 -17.19
CA ILE A 540 27.53 32.29 -15.85
C ILE A 540 28.64 32.33 -14.80
N GLU A 541 29.65 31.47 -14.90
CA GLU A 541 30.82 31.50 -14.00
C GLU A 541 31.60 32.82 -14.12
N ASN A 542 31.77 33.38 -15.33
CA ASN A 542 32.37 34.70 -15.54
C ASN A 542 31.51 35.83 -14.94
N GLN A 543 30.19 35.76 -15.05
CA GLN A 543 29.26 36.71 -14.41
C GLN A 543 29.35 36.61 -12.86
N PHE A 544 29.47 35.42 -12.33
CA PHE A 544 29.69 35.22 -10.91
C PHE A 544 31.03 35.77 -10.42
N SER A 545 32.13 35.52 -11.15
CA SER A 545 33.45 36.04 -10.82
C SER A 545 33.51 37.58 -10.89
N SER A 546 32.69 38.19 -11.77
CA SER A 546 32.53 39.63 -11.88
C SER A 546 31.61 40.25 -10.82
N GLY A 547 30.97 39.41 -9.95
CA GLY A 547 30.10 39.89 -8.87
C GLY A 547 28.67 40.28 -9.33
N LEU A 548 28.29 39.95 -10.56
CA LEU A 548 26.98 40.29 -11.13
C LEU A 548 25.86 39.32 -10.63
N VAL A 549 26.23 38.11 -10.22
CA VAL A 549 25.30 37.04 -9.86
C VAL A 549 25.69 36.51 -8.48
N THR A 550 24.68 36.21 -7.63
CA THR A 550 24.88 35.60 -6.32
C THR A 550 25.19 34.09 -6.43
N ARG A 551 25.74 33.52 -5.37
CA ARG A 551 26.07 32.07 -5.35
C ARG A 551 24.83 31.19 -5.57
N GLY A 552 23.67 31.58 -4.98
CA GLY A 552 22.42 30.86 -5.14
C GLY A 552 21.86 30.93 -6.55
N GLU A 553 21.89 32.13 -7.16
CA GLU A 553 21.45 32.31 -8.55
C GLU A 553 22.36 31.56 -9.54
N ARG A 554 23.69 31.59 -9.33
CA ARG A 554 24.61 30.78 -10.14
C ARG A 554 24.25 29.31 -10.11
N TYR A 555 24.04 28.75 -8.89
CA TYR A 555 23.64 27.36 -8.70
C TYR A 555 22.34 27.01 -9.44
N ASN A 556 21.32 27.82 -9.29
CA ASN A 556 20.04 27.59 -9.94
C ASN A 556 20.15 27.67 -11.47
N LYS A 557 20.86 28.69 -12.01
CA LYS A 557 21.05 28.83 -13.44
C LYS A 557 21.86 27.68 -14.06
N VAL A 558 22.90 27.20 -13.37
CA VAL A 558 23.69 26.05 -13.83
C VAL A 558 22.87 24.77 -13.87
N VAL A 559 22.08 24.52 -12.82
CA VAL A 559 21.20 23.36 -12.76
C VAL A 559 20.15 23.42 -13.88
N ASP A 560 19.57 24.57 -14.13
CA ASP A 560 18.57 24.78 -15.19
C ASP A 560 19.16 24.57 -16.60
N ILE A 561 20.34 25.12 -16.90
CA ILE A 561 21.03 24.89 -18.16
C ILE A 561 21.24 23.40 -18.43
N TRP A 562 21.76 22.67 -17.43
CA TRP A 562 22.02 21.25 -17.58
C TRP A 562 20.74 20.40 -17.63
N SER A 563 19.67 20.78 -16.96
CA SER A 563 18.36 20.12 -17.07
C SER A 563 17.82 20.27 -18.50
N ARG A 564 17.82 21.48 -19.07
CA ARG A 564 17.39 21.73 -20.44
C ARG A 564 18.27 21.02 -21.47
N ALA A 565 19.59 20.99 -21.26
CA ALA A 565 20.49 20.25 -22.13
C ALA A 565 20.19 18.75 -22.12
N ASN A 566 19.96 18.19 -20.95
CA ASN A 566 19.58 16.78 -20.76
C ASN A 566 18.26 16.41 -21.49
N GLU A 567 17.25 17.27 -21.44
CA GLU A 567 15.97 17.08 -22.15
C GLU A 567 16.16 17.18 -23.68
N ARG A 568 16.93 18.14 -24.17
CA ARG A 568 17.25 18.26 -25.60
C ARG A 568 17.99 17.02 -26.14
N VAL A 569 18.97 16.51 -25.38
CA VAL A 569 19.67 15.26 -25.71
C VAL A 569 18.72 14.09 -25.73
N ALA A 570 17.83 13.99 -24.76
CA ALA A 570 16.81 12.93 -24.69
C ALA A 570 15.87 12.96 -25.91
N LYS A 571 15.40 14.17 -26.28
CA LYS A 571 14.52 14.35 -27.43
C LYS A 571 15.23 13.98 -28.75
N ALA A 572 16.43 14.48 -28.96
CA ALA A 572 17.25 14.15 -30.14
C ALA A 572 17.55 12.64 -30.25
N MET A 573 17.80 11.98 -29.11
CA MET A 573 18.00 10.54 -29.04
C MET A 573 16.74 9.78 -29.44
N MET A 574 15.59 10.14 -28.87
CA MET A 574 14.32 9.48 -29.17
C MET A 574 13.92 9.69 -30.62
N GLU A 575 14.08 10.88 -31.18
CA GLU A 575 13.83 11.16 -32.60
C GLU A 575 14.66 10.28 -33.52
N LYS A 576 15.97 10.13 -33.23
CA LYS A 576 16.88 9.30 -34.03
C LYS A 576 16.55 7.79 -33.95
N ILE A 577 16.14 7.31 -32.77
CA ILE A 577 15.82 5.88 -32.58
C ILE A 577 14.42 5.56 -33.11
N SER A 578 13.48 6.51 -33.11
CA SER A 578 12.06 6.25 -33.43
C SER A 578 11.74 6.14 -34.92
N LYS A 579 12.61 6.67 -35.82
CA LYS A 579 12.30 6.76 -37.24
C LYS A 579 13.37 6.09 -38.09
N ASP A 580 12.93 5.31 -39.07
CA ASP A 580 13.76 4.75 -40.12
C ASP A 580 13.24 5.23 -41.48
N SER A 581 14.14 5.63 -42.39
CA SER A 581 13.83 5.96 -43.77
C SER A 581 13.87 4.67 -44.62
N VAL A 582 12.80 4.32 -45.27
CA VAL A 582 12.70 3.12 -46.09
C VAL A 582 12.14 3.52 -47.45
N GLU A 583 12.61 2.88 -48.52
CA GLU A 583 12.10 3.07 -49.87
C GLU A 583 10.76 2.33 -50.04
N ASP A 584 9.74 3.04 -50.54
CA ASP A 584 8.46 2.45 -50.94
C ASP A 584 8.58 1.69 -52.24
N SER A 585 7.54 0.88 -52.60
CA SER A 585 7.46 0.18 -53.87
C SER A 585 7.63 1.08 -55.14
N ASP A 586 7.36 2.37 -54.98
CA ASP A 586 7.45 3.37 -56.02
C ASP A 586 8.83 4.11 -56.02
N GLY A 587 9.76 3.72 -55.15
CA GLY A 587 11.11 4.30 -55.01
C GLY A 587 11.16 5.65 -54.27
N ASN A 588 10.12 6.02 -53.57
CA ASN A 588 10.11 7.21 -52.73
C ASN A 588 10.58 6.87 -51.29
N GLU A 589 11.41 7.74 -50.71
CA GLU A 589 11.77 7.61 -49.29
C GLU A 589 10.55 7.96 -48.42
N VAL A 590 10.11 7.01 -47.58
CA VAL A 590 9.03 7.18 -46.63
C VAL A 590 9.57 6.94 -45.23
N GLU A 591 9.26 7.83 -44.29
CA GLU A 591 9.57 7.63 -42.89
C GLU A 591 8.59 6.61 -42.28
N GLN A 592 9.11 5.55 -41.69
CA GLN A 592 8.34 4.62 -40.86
C GLN A 592 8.86 4.58 -39.43
N ALA A 593 8.04 4.10 -38.49
CA ALA A 593 8.47 3.83 -37.15
C ALA A 593 9.57 2.75 -37.16
N SER A 594 10.65 2.99 -36.41
CA SER A 594 11.84 2.12 -36.44
C SER A 594 11.56 0.72 -35.93
N PHE A 595 12.19 -0.28 -36.53
CA PHE A 595 12.19 -1.66 -36.01
C PHE A 595 13.38 -1.94 -35.07
N ASN A 596 14.07 -0.91 -34.58
CA ASN A 596 15.11 -1.06 -33.57
C ASN A 596 14.51 -1.70 -32.30
N SER A 597 15.14 -2.76 -31.82
CA SER A 597 14.65 -3.51 -30.65
C SER A 597 14.52 -2.63 -29.40
N VAL A 598 15.44 -1.70 -29.16
CA VAL A 598 15.41 -0.78 -28.01
C VAL A 598 14.18 0.14 -28.09
N TYR A 599 13.88 0.66 -29.27
CA TYR A 599 12.69 1.48 -29.48
C TYR A 599 11.40 0.67 -29.27
N ILE A 600 11.35 -0.53 -29.82
CA ILE A 600 10.19 -1.44 -29.66
C ILE A 600 9.91 -1.73 -28.17
N TYR A 601 10.94 -2.02 -27.38
CA TYR A 601 10.78 -2.26 -25.95
C TYR A 601 10.26 -1.05 -25.20
N ALA A 602 10.76 0.14 -25.50
CA ALA A 602 10.37 1.37 -24.81
C ALA A 602 9.00 1.88 -25.21
N ASP A 603 8.69 1.91 -26.50
CA ASP A 603 7.44 2.43 -27.05
C ASP A 603 6.26 1.50 -26.73
N SER A 604 6.45 0.20 -26.80
CA SER A 604 5.45 -0.77 -26.37
C SER A 604 5.12 -0.69 -24.88
N GLY A 605 6.03 -0.15 -24.05
CA GLY A 605 5.93 -0.20 -22.59
C GLY A 605 6.17 -1.59 -21.99
N ALA A 606 6.73 -2.53 -22.78
CA ALA A 606 7.05 -3.87 -22.32
C ALA A 606 8.17 -3.86 -21.29
N ARG A 607 9.24 -3.14 -21.55
CA ARG A 607 10.39 -3.02 -20.65
C ARG A 607 11.21 -1.74 -20.94
N GLY A 608 11.69 -1.13 -19.88
CA GLY A 608 12.47 0.09 -19.99
C GLY A 608 11.60 1.34 -20.13
N SER A 609 12.13 2.45 -19.68
CA SER A 609 11.50 3.77 -19.83
C SER A 609 12.40 4.66 -20.69
N PRO A 610 11.87 5.72 -21.33
CA PRO A 610 12.70 6.69 -22.04
C PRO A 610 13.83 7.26 -21.18
N ALA A 611 13.59 7.45 -19.87
CA ALA A 611 14.59 7.89 -18.91
C ALA A 611 15.74 6.89 -18.73
N GLN A 612 15.46 5.59 -18.74
CA GLN A 612 16.51 4.56 -18.66
C GLN A 612 17.33 4.49 -19.95
N ILE A 613 16.66 4.57 -21.10
CA ILE A 613 17.35 4.58 -22.41
C ILE A 613 18.22 5.82 -22.56
N ARG A 614 17.78 6.98 -22.07
CA ARG A 614 18.56 8.21 -22.02
C ARG A 614 19.88 8.00 -21.27
N GLN A 615 19.88 7.29 -20.15
CA GLN A 615 21.11 6.98 -19.40
C GLN A 615 22.03 6.03 -20.16
N LEU A 616 21.50 5.16 -21.04
CA LEU A 616 22.26 4.19 -21.82
C LEU A 616 22.87 4.80 -23.09
N SER A 617 22.13 5.64 -23.83
CA SER A 617 22.51 6.16 -25.14
C SER A 617 22.65 7.68 -25.22
N GLY A 618 22.05 8.41 -24.30
CA GLY A 618 22.05 9.85 -24.25
C GLY A 618 23.08 10.41 -23.26
N MET A 619 22.60 10.96 -22.18
CA MET A 619 23.39 11.55 -21.11
C MET A 619 22.78 11.15 -19.76
N ARG A 620 23.61 10.82 -18.76
CA ARG A 620 23.10 10.46 -17.44
C ARG A 620 22.52 11.65 -16.67
N GLY A 621 23.12 12.86 -16.85
CA GLY A 621 22.61 14.11 -16.30
C GLY A 621 23.05 14.42 -14.88
N LEU A 622 22.26 15.23 -14.19
CA LEU A 622 22.52 15.68 -12.82
C LEU A 622 22.21 14.61 -11.80
N MET A 623 23.02 14.55 -10.74
CA MET A 623 22.87 13.59 -9.64
C MET A 623 22.51 14.30 -8.33
N SER A 624 21.69 13.65 -7.50
CA SER A 624 21.31 14.16 -6.18
C SER A 624 22.25 13.67 -5.08
N LYS A 625 22.60 14.57 -4.14
CA LYS A 625 23.29 14.21 -2.90
C LYS A 625 22.32 13.53 -1.91
N PRO A 626 22.82 12.89 -0.85
CA PRO A 626 21.97 12.32 0.20
C PRO A 626 21.09 13.36 0.91
N ASP A 627 21.52 14.62 1.00
CA ASP A 627 20.76 15.73 1.58
C ASP A 627 19.61 16.25 0.71
N GLY A 628 19.52 15.78 -0.53
CA GLY A 628 18.51 16.19 -1.50
C GLY A 628 18.97 17.29 -2.46
N SER A 629 20.09 17.98 -2.21
CA SER A 629 20.65 18.97 -3.13
C SER A 629 21.19 18.31 -4.40
N ILE A 630 21.19 19.04 -5.51
CA ILE A 630 21.69 18.57 -6.80
C ILE A 630 23.17 18.91 -6.92
N ILE A 631 23.97 18.01 -7.47
CA ILE A 631 25.38 18.26 -7.77
C ILE A 631 25.46 19.07 -9.04
N GLU A 632 26.12 20.24 -9.00
CA GLU A 632 26.25 21.18 -10.14
C GLU A 632 26.93 20.56 -11.36
N THR A 633 27.86 19.62 -11.14
CA THR A 633 28.58 18.93 -12.21
C THR A 633 27.77 17.76 -12.75
N PRO A 634 27.31 17.82 -14.02
CA PRO A 634 26.53 16.73 -14.61
C PRO A 634 27.43 15.57 -15.01
N ILE A 635 26.81 14.41 -15.23
CA ILE A 635 27.45 13.28 -15.89
C ILE A 635 27.06 13.33 -17.37
N THR A 636 27.96 13.85 -18.21
CA THR A 636 27.72 13.99 -19.66
C THR A 636 27.88 12.70 -20.44
N ALA A 637 28.64 11.76 -19.90
CA ALA A 637 28.79 10.42 -20.47
C ALA A 637 27.54 9.57 -20.27
N ASN A 638 27.29 8.62 -21.15
CA ASN A 638 26.30 7.56 -21.04
C ASN A 638 26.97 6.21 -20.68
N PHE A 639 26.17 5.19 -20.39
CA PHE A 639 26.72 3.88 -20.07
C PHE A 639 27.36 3.16 -21.25
N ARG A 640 26.96 3.45 -22.50
CA ARG A 640 27.55 2.87 -23.69
C ARG A 640 28.97 3.38 -23.91
N GLU A 641 29.23 4.70 -23.71
CA GLU A 641 30.56 5.31 -23.78
C GLU A 641 31.45 4.92 -22.60
N GLY A 642 30.84 4.62 -21.46
CA GLY A 642 31.52 4.38 -20.19
C GLY A 642 31.71 5.66 -19.38
N LEU A 643 31.66 5.53 -18.07
CA LEU A 643 31.84 6.63 -17.12
C LEU A 643 33.29 6.77 -16.71
N SER A 644 33.74 8.02 -16.52
CA SER A 644 35.01 8.27 -15.85
C SER A 644 34.94 7.89 -14.37
N VAL A 645 36.10 7.69 -13.73
CA VAL A 645 36.14 7.32 -12.28
C VAL A 645 35.42 8.35 -11.41
N LEU A 646 35.59 9.64 -11.71
CA LEU A 646 34.92 10.71 -10.97
C LEU A 646 33.41 10.69 -11.17
N GLN A 647 32.94 10.50 -12.40
CA GLN A 647 31.52 10.41 -12.74
C GLN A 647 30.88 9.18 -12.09
N TYR A 648 31.58 8.06 -12.06
CA TYR A 648 31.13 6.87 -11.35
C TYR A 648 31.00 7.14 -9.84
N PHE A 649 32.00 7.77 -9.23
CA PHE A 649 31.95 8.13 -7.81
C PHE A 649 30.77 9.06 -7.49
N ILE A 650 30.53 10.09 -8.29
CA ILE A 650 29.38 10.98 -8.14
C ILE A 650 28.08 10.17 -8.19
N SER A 651 27.97 9.22 -9.10
CA SER A 651 26.76 8.40 -9.24
C SER A 651 26.47 7.50 -8.04
N THR A 652 27.49 7.12 -7.25
CA THR A 652 27.31 6.28 -6.05
C THR A 652 26.52 7.00 -4.95
N HIS A 653 26.55 8.33 -4.90
CA HIS A 653 25.75 9.10 -3.93
C HIS A 653 24.26 8.90 -4.14
N GLY A 654 23.80 8.97 -5.39
CA GLY A 654 22.40 8.73 -5.75
C GLY A 654 21.97 7.29 -5.48
N ALA A 655 22.81 6.31 -5.81
CA ALA A 655 22.53 4.91 -5.54
C ALA A 655 22.41 4.63 -4.02
N ARG A 656 23.31 5.17 -3.21
CA ARG A 656 23.25 5.03 -1.75
C ARG A 656 22.02 5.67 -1.15
N LYS A 657 21.63 6.86 -1.63
CA LYS A 657 20.39 7.52 -1.22
C LYS A 657 19.17 6.65 -1.55
N GLY A 658 19.10 6.13 -2.77
CA GLY A 658 18.00 5.25 -3.18
C GLY A 658 17.86 4.02 -2.30
N LEU A 659 18.97 3.35 -1.96
CA LEU A 659 18.98 2.20 -1.04
C LEU A 659 18.49 2.57 0.37
N ALA A 660 19.00 3.68 0.93
CA ALA A 660 18.59 4.14 2.25
C ALA A 660 17.11 4.57 2.28
N ASP A 661 16.66 5.32 1.29
CA ASP A 661 15.26 5.76 1.17
C ASP A 661 14.31 4.56 1.05
N THR A 662 14.65 3.55 0.27
CA THR A 662 13.84 2.33 0.14
C THR A 662 13.67 1.65 1.49
N ALA A 663 14.76 1.46 2.25
CA ALA A 663 14.71 0.77 3.54
C ALA A 663 13.89 1.54 4.58
N LEU A 664 14.04 2.86 4.67
CA LEU A 664 13.40 3.70 5.69
C LEU A 664 11.94 4.04 5.34
N LYS A 665 11.69 4.45 4.11
CA LYS A 665 10.36 4.88 3.68
C LYS A 665 9.36 3.72 3.60
N THR A 666 9.81 2.51 3.27
CA THR A 666 8.96 1.30 3.26
C THR A 666 8.35 1.04 4.65
N ALA A 667 9.15 1.18 5.72
CA ALA A 667 8.67 1.01 7.08
C ALA A 667 7.63 2.09 7.46
N ASN A 668 7.86 3.34 7.08
CA ASN A 668 6.96 4.46 7.34
C ASN A 668 5.63 4.29 6.59
N SER A 669 5.68 3.89 5.32
CA SER A 669 4.48 3.61 4.51
C SER A 669 3.67 2.45 5.10
N GLY A 670 4.32 1.36 5.51
CA GLY A 670 3.65 0.23 6.17
C GLY A 670 2.97 0.63 7.49
N TYR A 671 3.62 1.49 8.28
CA TYR A 671 3.04 2.01 9.52
C TYR A 671 1.86 2.96 9.26
N LEU A 672 1.96 3.81 8.23
CA LEU A 672 0.84 4.67 7.79
C LEU A 672 -0.37 3.83 7.38
N THR A 673 -0.17 2.83 6.52
CA THR A 673 -1.23 1.93 6.06
C THR A 673 -1.93 1.25 7.24
N ARG A 674 -1.16 0.75 8.22
CA ARG A 674 -1.74 0.15 9.41
C ARG A 674 -2.60 1.14 10.20
N ARG A 675 -2.11 2.36 10.46
CA ARG A 675 -2.88 3.38 11.18
C ARG A 675 -4.17 3.74 10.45
N LEU A 676 -4.11 3.87 9.12
CA LEU A 676 -5.29 4.12 8.30
C LEU A 676 -6.30 2.98 8.41
N CYS A 677 -5.86 1.73 8.30
CA CYS A 677 -6.74 0.57 8.47
C CYS A 677 -7.38 0.52 9.88
N ASP A 678 -6.59 0.78 10.93
CA ASP A 678 -7.09 0.75 12.32
C ASP A 678 -8.16 1.85 12.59
N VAL A 679 -8.05 3.01 11.93
CA VAL A 679 -9.03 4.12 12.05
C VAL A 679 -10.27 3.89 11.20
N SER A 680 -10.10 3.31 10.02
CA SER A 680 -11.18 3.19 9.01
C SER A 680 -11.92 1.86 9.05
N MET A 681 -11.55 0.92 9.93
CA MET A 681 -12.12 -0.43 9.97
C MET A 681 -13.64 -0.44 10.25
N ASP A 682 -14.15 0.56 10.95
CA ASP A 682 -15.58 0.69 11.27
C ASP A 682 -16.41 1.27 10.12
N SER A 683 -15.75 1.78 9.06
CA SER A 683 -16.43 2.28 7.87
C SER A 683 -16.84 1.14 6.96
N VAL A 684 -17.99 0.56 7.25
CA VAL A 684 -18.60 -0.58 6.53
C VAL A 684 -19.93 -0.12 5.94
N ILE A 685 -20.34 -0.69 4.82
CA ILE A 685 -21.67 -0.42 4.24
C ILE A 685 -22.73 -1.18 5.05
N THR A 686 -23.57 -0.42 5.76
CA THR A 686 -24.61 -0.97 6.67
C THR A 686 -26.02 -0.91 6.10
N GLU A 687 -26.30 0.13 5.30
CA GLU A 687 -27.62 0.45 4.76
C GLU A 687 -27.55 0.70 3.26
N ASP A 688 -28.69 0.54 2.56
CA ASP A 688 -28.77 0.87 1.13
C ASP A 688 -28.90 2.37 0.92
N ASP A 689 -29.72 3.05 1.71
CA ASP A 689 -29.96 4.48 1.60
C ASP A 689 -30.26 5.09 2.97
N CYS A 690 -29.53 6.13 3.36
CA CYS A 690 -29.76 6.88 4.60
C CYS A 690 -30.84 7.98 4.45
N GLY A 691 -31.29 8.27 3.21
CA GLY A 691 -32.32 9.26 2.94
C GLY A 691 -31.86 10.72 3.01
N THR A 692 -30.56 11.00 3.16
CA THR A 692 -30.05 12.38 3.24
C THR A 692 -30.36 13.21 2.01
N GLU A 693 -30.65 14.48 2.21
CA GLU A 693 -30.77 15.49 1.15
C GLU A 693 -29.48 16.28 0.97
N ASP A 694 -28.54 16.16 1.90
CA ASP A 694 -27.24 16.82 1.83
C ASP A 694 -26.38 16.27 0.71
N SER A 695 -25.70 17.18 0.02
CA SER A 695 -24.88 16.86 -1.15
C SER A 695 -23.60 17.69 -1.19
N ILE A 696 -22.60 17.24 -1.92
CA ILE A 696 -21.36 17.96 -2.17
C ILE A 696 -21.33 18.42 -3.62
N GLU A 697 -20.97 19.67 -3.83
CA GLU A 697 -20.74 20.25 -5.15
C GLU A 697 -19.33 19.85 -5.63
N MET A 698 -19.28 19.11 -6.74
CA MET A 698 -18.04 18.73 -7.40
C MET A 698 -17.73 19.70 -8.54
N LYS A 699 -16.45 20.11 -8.63
CA LYS A 699 -15.88 20.99 -9.66
C LYS A 699 -14.60 20.36 -10.20
N ALA A 700 -14.18 20.73 -11.39
CA ALA A 700 -12.84 20.44 -11.88
C ALA A 700 -11.79 21.05 -10.93
N ILE A 701 -10.68 20.34 -10.69
CA ILE A 701 -9.56 20.88 -9.91
C ILE A 701 -8.65 21.62 -10.89
N ILE A 702 -8.56 22.92 -10.68
CA ILE A 702 -7.71 23.82 -11.48
C ILE A 702 -6.64 24.39 -10.53
N ASP A 703 -5.38 24.24 -10.89
CA ASP A 703 -4.27 24.87 -10.19
C ASP A 703 -3.40 25.62 -11.19
N GLY A 704 -3.09 26.88 -10.88
CA GLY A 704 -2.31 27.73 -11.78
C GLY A 704 -2.88 27.99 -13.18
N GLY A 705 -4.19 27.69 -13.40
CA GLY A 705 -4.83 27.77 -14.73
C GLY A 705 -4.82 26.45 -15.51
N GLU A 706 -4.22 25.42 -14.99
CA GLU A 706 -4.20 24.06 -15.56
C GLU A 706 -5.21 23.14 -14.88
N ILE A 707 -5.95 22.36 -15.67
CA ILE A 707 -6.91 21.40 -15.15
C ILE A 707 -6.14 20.14 -14.72
N ILE A 708 -5.89 19.99 -13.41
CA ILE A 708 -5.24 18.81 -12.84
C ILE A 708 -6.15 17.60 -12.95
N GLN A 709 -7.43 17.77 -12.64
CA GLN A 709 -8.43 16.70 -12.69
C GLN A 709 -9.75 17.24 -13.21
N ASP A 710 -10.25 16.60 -14.27
CA ASP A 710 -11.52 16.98 -14.90
C ASP A 710 -12.72 16.65 -14.01
N LEU A 711 -13.83 17.34 -14.21
CA LEU A 711 -15.08 17.05 -13.52
C LEU A 711 -15.55 15.62 -13.79
N THR A 712 -15.41 15.13 -15.01
CA THR A 712 -15.80 13.79 -15.45
C THR A 712 -15.15 12.68 -14.62
N ASP A 713 -13.84 12.80 -14.35
CA ASP A 713 -13.09 11.83 -13.54
C ASP A 713 -13.53 11.83 -12.06
N ARG A 714 -14.01 12.98 -11.57
CA ARG A 714 -14.41 13.14 -10.17
C ARG A 714 -15.83 12.66 -9.88
N ILE A 715 -16.70 12.67 -10.86
CA ILE A 715 -18.11 12.28 -10.71
C ILE A 715 -18.35 10.82 -11.07
N LEU A 716 -17.47 10.19 -11.81
CA LEU A 716 -17.58 8.78 -12.20
C LEU A 716 -17.73 7.88 -10.96
N GLY A 717 -18.76 7.02 -10.96
CA GLY A 717 -19.06 6.11 -9.85
C GLY A 717 -19.75 6.77 -8.64
N ARG A 718 -20.10 8.07 -8.72
CA ARG A 718 -20.91 8.75 -7.70
C ARG A 718 -22.40 8.66 -8.02
N VAL A 719 -23.22 8.91 -7.00
CA VAL A 719 -24.68 8.93 -7.12
C VAL A 719 -25.14 10.39 -7.19
N ILE A 720 -26.00 10.69 -8.16
CA ILE A 720 -26.55 12.02 -8.40
C ILE A 720 -27.46 12.43 -7.22
N ALA A 721 -27.22 13.62 -6.66
CA ALA A 721 -28.05 14.16 -5.58
C ALA A 721 -29.24 14.99 -6.10
N GLU A 722 -29.05 15.73 -7.19
CA GLU A 722 -30.08 16.55 -7.83
C GLU A 722 -30.26 16.11 -9.29
N PRO A 723 -31.50 16.10 -9.85
CA PRO A 723 -31.71 15.64 -11.22
C PRO A 723 -30.91 16.49 -12.21
N ILE A 724 -30.33 15.88 -13.20
CA ILE A 724 -29.59 16.54 -14.28
C ILE A 724 -30.60 16.85 -15.39
N LEU A 725 -30.71 18.12 -15.79
CA LEU A 725 -31.56 18.59 -16.86
C LEU A 725 -30.74 18.75 -18.14
N ASP A 726 -31.33 18.41 -19.26
CA ASP A 726 -30.80 18.70 -20.60
C ASP A 726 -30.94 20.19 -20.94
N ASN A 727 -30.28 20.66 -21.99
CA ASN A 727 -30.37 22.03 -22.48
C ASN A 727 -31.83 22.48 -22.82
N ASP A 728 -32.70 21.52 -23.10
CA ASP A 728 -34.13 21.71 -23.36
C ASP A 728 -34.99 21.68 -22.09
N GLY A 729 -34.39 21.50 -20.90
CA GLY A 729 -35.11 21.45 -19.61
C GLY A 729 -35.79 20.13 -19.29
N ASN A 730 -35.54 19.06 -20.08
CA ASN A 730 -36.02 17.73 -19.78
C ASN A 730 -35.08 17.04 -18.79
N GLU A 731 -35.64 16.19 -17.93
CA GLU A 731 -34.84 15.40 -16.97
C GLU A 731 -34.07 14.28 -17.70
N LEU A 732 -32.75 14.43 -17.80
CA LEU A 732 -31.87 13.46 -18.43
C LEU A 732 -31.55 12.29 -17.49
N PHE A 733 -31.23 12.61 -16.22
CA PHE A 733 -30.99 11.63 -15.17
C PHE A 733 -31.74 11.99 -13.89
N PRO A 734 -32.51 11.05 -13.30
CA PRO A 734 -33.23 11.27 -12.06
C PRO A 734 -32.28 11.26 -10.84
N LYS A 735 -32.76 11.86 -9.74
CA LYS A 735 -32.09 11.79 -8.42
C LYS A 735 -31.81 10.34 -8.02
N ASN A 736 -30.68 10.11 -7.38
CA ASN A 736 -30.21 8.80 -6.92
C ASN A 736 -29.78 7.81 -8.04
N THR A 737 -29.51 8.28 -9.24
CA THR A 737 -28.91 7.47 -10.32
C THR A 737 -27.41 7.38 -10.13
N LEU A 738 -26.84 6.20 -10.34
CA LEU A 738 -25.40 5.97 -10.37
C LEU A 738 -24.84 6.49 -11.70
N ILE A 739 -23.76 7.25 -11.65
CA ILE A 739 -23.04 7.72 -12.85
C ILE A 739 -22.08 6.61 -13.27
N ASP A 740 -22.40 5.95 -14.37
CA ASP A 740 -21.54 5.03 -15.07
C ASP A 740 -20.91 5.70 -16.31
N GLU A 741 -20.11 4.96 -17.06
CA GLU A 741 -19.45 5.48 -18.26
C GLU A 741 -20.43 5.88 -19.35
N ASP A 742 -21.54 5.17 -19.50
CA ASP A 742 -22.58 5.49 -20.49
C ASP A 742 -23.34 6.76 -20.11
N ALA A 743 -23.55 6.98 -18.81
CA ALA A 743 -24.09 8.24 -18.30
C ALA A 743 -23.11 9.39 -18.50
N LEU A 744 -21.82 9.14 -18.31
CA LEU A 744 -20.76 10.13 -18.48
C LEU A 744 -20.70 10.63 -19.93
N LEU A 745 -20.76 9.76 -20.94
CA LEU A 745 -20.80 10.12 -22.35
C LEU A 745 -21.98 11.03 -22.72
N LYS A 746 -23.08 10.97 -21.94
CA LYS A 746 -24.23 11.85 -22.13
C LYS A 746 -24.12 13.15 -21.35
N ILE A 747 -23.37 13.17 -20.26
CA ILE A 747 -23.15 14.35 -19.42
C ILE A 747 -22.06 15.26 -20.02
N GLU A 748 -21.02 14.67 -20.60
CA GLU A 748 -19.87 15.39 -21.18
C GLU A 748 -20.28 16.49 -22.20
N PRO A 749 -21.21 16.25 -23.16
CA PRO A 749 -21.66 17.29 -24.09
C PRO A 749 -22.35 18.48 -23.44
N LEU A 750 -22.86 18.35 -22.20
CA LEU A 750 -23.53 19.44 -21.47
C LEU A 750 -22.57 20.47 -20.91
N ASN A 751 -21.24 20.21 -20.89
CA ASN A 751 -20.18 21.09 -20.40
C ASN A 751 -20.51 21.73 -19.04
N LEU A 752 -20.98 20.92 -18.10
CA LEU A 752 -21.33 21.37 -16.75
C LEU A 752 -20.08 21.82 -16.00
N SER A 753 -20.13 22.99 -15.39
CA SER A 753 -19.04 23.50 -14.54
C SER A 753 -19.02 22.82 -13.16
N THR A 754 -20.19 22.41 -12.68
CA THR A 754 -20.40 21.83 -11.34
C THR A 754 -21.51 20.79 -11.37
N LEU A 755 -21.40 19.78 -10.51
CA LEU A 755 -22.44 18.79 -10.31
C LEU A 755 -22.57 18.44 -8.83
N ARG A 756 -23.81 18.31 -8.34
CA ARG A 756 -24.08 17.89 -6.97
C ARG A 756 -24.22 16.38 -6.87
N VAL A 757 -23.38 15.78 -6.05
CA VAL A 757 -23.33 14.33 -5.84
C VAL A 757 -23.44 13.97 -4.37
N ARG A 758 -23.91 12.78 -4.08
CA ARG A 758 -23.89 12.21 -2.73
C ARG A 758 -22.47 11.80 -2.33
N SER A 759 -22.16 11.94 -1.05
CA SER A 759 -20.82 11.65 -0.51
C SER A 759 -20.92 10.93 0.83
N PRO A 760 -19.92 10.09 1.17
CA PRO A 760 -19.78 9.53 2.51
C PRO A 760 -19.66 10.59 3.61
N MET A 761 -19.19 11.80 3.28
CA MET A 761 -19.01 12.91 4.24
C MET A 761 -20.33 13.51 4.72
N THR A 762 -21.37 13.41 3.90
CA THR A 762 -22.72 13.93 4.20
C THR A 762 -23.70 12.80 4.54
N CYS A 763 -23.19 11.61 4.80
CA CYS A 763 -24.05 10.47 5.14
C CYS A 763 -24.60 10.59 6.56
N GLU A 764 -25.91 10.40 6.73
CA GLU A 764 -26.61 10.46 8.02
C GLU A 764 -26.77 9.08 8.69
N SER A 765 -26.14 8.03 8.16
CA SER A 765 -26.16 6.71 8.80
C SER A 765 -25.54 6.78 10.19
N SER A 766 -26.21 6.21 11.17
CA SER A 766 -25.76 6.19 12.58
C SER A 766 -24.49 5.39 12.80
N PHE A 767 -24.24 4.40 11.95
CA PHE A 767 -23.06 3.55 11.97
C PHE A 767 -22.64 3.16 10.55
N GLY A 768 -21.35 3.32 10.23
CA GLY A 768 -20.87 3.02 8.90
C GLY A 768 -21.28 4.06 7.85
N VAL A 769 -21.52 3.61 6.62
CA VAL A 769 -21.90 4.43 5.47
C VAL A 769 -23.01 3.71 4.69
N CYS A 770 -23.93 4.44 4.06
CA CYS A 770 -24.91 3.84 3.17
C CYS A 770 -24.37 3.63 1.74
N ALA A 771 -24.94 2.66 1.01
CA ALA A 771 -24.49 2.30 -0.33
C ALA A 771 -24.60 3.45 -1.34
N LYS A 772 -25.71 4.21 -1.31
CA LYS A 772 -25.90 5.35 -2.23
C LYS A 772 -24.95 6.52 -1.98
N CYS A 773 -24.60 6.80 -0.72
CA CYS A 773 -23.62 7.85 -0.40
C CYS A 773 -22.20 7.45 -0.80
N TYR A 774 -21.86 6.16 -0.72
CA TYR A 774 -20.57 5.65 -1.18
C TYR A 774 -20.50 5.61 -2.72
N GLY A 775 -21.51 5.00 -3.35
CA GLY A 775 -21.61 4.87 -4.79
C GLY A 775 -21.14 3.53 -5.32
N ARG A 776 -20.33 3.54 -6.38
CA ARG A 776 -19.87 2.36 -7.13
C ARG A 776 -18.79 1.57 -6.40
N ASP A 777 -18.91 0.26 -6.41
CA ASP A 777 -17.78 -0.64 -6.13
C ASP A 777 -16.88 -0.70 -7.37
N LEU A 778 -15.68 -0.12 -7.28
CA LEU A 778 -14.73 -0.05 -8.40
C LEU A 778 -14.25 -1.42 -8.84
N ALA A 779 -14.19 -2.41 -7.93
CA ALA A 779 -13.76 -3.76 -8.27
C ALA A 779 -14.79 -4.56 -9.06
N ARG A 780 -16.08 -4.19 -8.98
CA ARG A 780 -17.17 -4.93 -9.62
C ARG A 780 -17.96 -4.12 -10.64
N GLY A 781 -17.85 -2.80 -10.60
CA GLY A 781 -18.47 -1.91 -11.55
C GLY A 781 -19.95 -1.56 -11.31
N HIS A 782 -20.57 -2.05 -10.23
CA HIS A 782 -21.95 -1.76 -9.84
C HIS A 782 -22.02 -1.10 -8.46
N LEU A 783 -23.21 -0.71 -8.02
CA LEU A 783 -23.42 -0.14 -6.69
C LEU A 783 -22.90 -1.11 -5.62
N VAL A 784 -22.23 -0.56 -4.61
CA VAL A 784 -21.63 -1.33 -3.52
C VAL A 784 -22.67 -2.13 -2.74
N HIS A 785 -22.34 -3.35 -2.35
CA HIS A 785 -23.20 -4.21 -1.54
C HIS A 785 -23.05 -3.93 -0.05
N ARG A 786 -24.09 -4.25 0.73
CA ARG A 786 -24.01 -4.23 2.19
C ARG A 786 -22.93 -5.19 2.68
N GLY A 787 -22.23 -4.79 3.73
CA GLY A 787 -21.18 -5.58 4.35
C GLY A 787 -19.78 -5.38 3.77
N GLU A 788 -19.61 -4.59 2.70
CA GLU A 788 -18.28 -4.26 2.17
C GLU A 788 -17.54 -3.30 3.11
N ALA A 789 -16.30 -3.66 3.48
CA ALA A 789 -15.44 -2.86 4.35
C ALA A 789 -14.72 -1.78 3.54
N VAL A 790 -15.45 -0.76 3.12
CA VAL A 790 -14.94 0.30 2.22
C VAL A 790 -13.81 1.11 2.84
N GLY A 791 -13.80 1.29 4.17
CA GLY A 791 -12.73 1.98 4.86
C GLY A 791 -11.39 1.24 4.76
N VAL A 792 -11.38 -0.08 4.92
CA VAL A 792 -10.17 -0.90 4.77
C VAL A 792 -9.70 -0.91 3.32
N VAL A 793 -10.62 -1.01 2.37
CA VAL A 793 -10.29 -0.92 0.92
C VAL A 793 -9.61 0.40 0.60
N ALA A 794 -10.15 1.53 1.09
CA ALA A 794 -9.55 2.84 0.89
C ALA A 794 -8.16 2.95 1.54
N ALA A 795 -8.00 2.49 2.79
CA ALA A 795 -6.72 2.51 3.49
C ALA A 795 -5.64 1.71 2.78
N GLN A 796 -5.98 0.53 2.27
CA GLN A 796 -5.08 -0.32 1.50
C GLN A 796 -4.74 0.29 0.14
N SER A 797 -5.71 0.91 -0.54
CA SER A 797 -5.53 1.58 -1.83
C SER A 797 -4.63 2.82 -1.73
N ILE A 798 -4.61 3.51 -0.57
CA ILE A 798 -3.70 4.62 -0.30
C ILE A 798 -2.30 4.11 0.08
N GLY A 799 -2.22 3.03 0.85
CA GLY A 799 -0.97 2.51 1.38
C GLY A 799 -0.13 1.70 0.41
N GLU A 800 -0.76 0.98 -0.50
CA GLU A 800 -0.09 0.13 -1.48
C GLU A 800 0.85 0.92 -2.42
N PRO A 801 0.39 2.00 -3.11
CA PRO A 801 1.26 2.79 -3.97
C PRO A 801 2.41 3.44 -3.21
N GLY A 802 2.19 3.88 -1.97
CA GLY A 802 3.23 4.45 -1.13
C GLY A 802 4.39 3.49 -0.89
N THR A 803 4.09 2.21 -0.66
CA THR A 803 5.10 1.16 -0.49
C THR A 803 5.79 0.83 -1.81
N GLN A 804 5.07 0.75 -2.93
CA GLN A 804 5.65 0.47 -4.26
C GLN A 804 6.53 1.62 -4.77
N LEU A 805 6.11 2.87 -4.60
CA LEU A 805 6.90 4.03 -4.99
C LEU A 805 8.26 4.07 -4.27
N THR A 806 8.29 3.74 -2.99
CA THR A 806 9.55 3.66 -2.24
C THR A 806 10.46 2.52 -2.71
N MET A 807 9.91 1.42 -3.19
CA MET A 807 10.67 0.32 -3.78
C MET A 807 11.20 0.68 -5.19
N ARG A 808 10.41 1.44 -5.99
CA ARG A 808 10.78 1.81 -7.37
C ARG A 808 11.81 2.94 -7.48
N THR A 809 11.95 3.82 -6.48
CA THR A 809 12.97 4.90 -6.48
C THR A 809 14.39 4.40 -6.63
N PHE A 810 14.66 3.16 -6.28
CA PHE A 810 15.94 2.50 -6.48
C PHE A 810 16.32 2.33 -7.96
N HIS A 811 15.35 2.08 -8.84
CA HIS A 811 15.59 1.79 -10.26
C HIS A 811 15.99 3.01 -11.10
N ILE A 812 15.75 4.23 -10.61
CA ILE A 812 16.10 5.48 -11.31
C ILE A 812 17.57 5.87 -11.05
N GLY A 813 18.25 5.22 -10.09
CA GLY A 813 19.68 5.40 -9.84
C GLY A 813 20.07 6.78 -9.30
N GLY A 814 19.11 7.53 -8.70
CA GLY A 814 19.38 8.85 -8.11
C GLY A 814 19.60 10.00 -9.10
N ALA A 815 19.32 9.79 -10.39
CA ALA A 815 19.29 10.87 -11.36
C ALA A 815 18.18 11.88 -10.95
N ALA A 816 18.54 13.16 -10.91
CA ALA A 816 17.55 14.20 -10.64
C ALA A 816 16.58 14.28 -11.83
N SER A 817 15.31 13.99 -11.59
CA SER A 817 14.24 14.35 -12.50
C SER A 817 13.72 15.72 -12.05
N SER A 818 13.97 16.76 -12.84
CA SER A 818 13.11 17.93 -12.79
C SER A 818 11.74 17.44 -13.27
N SER A 819 10.69 17.60 -12.46
CA SER A 819 9.36 17.73 -13.01
C SER A 819 9.41 19.00 -13.83
N SER A 820 9.65 18.90 -15.13
CA SER A 820 9.35 20.00 -16.03
C SER A 820 7.84 20.18 -15.90
N GLU A 821 7.42 21.24 -15.23
CA GLU A 821 6.15 21.84 -15.57
C GLU A 821 6.23 22.08 -17.08
N ASP A 822 5.36 21.45 -17.83
CA ASP A 822 5.28 21.70 -19.27
C ASP A 822 5.02 23.20 -19.44
N ASP A 823 6.00 23.91 -20.00
CA ASP A 823 5.88 25.35 -20.31
C ASP A 823 4.86 25.61 -21.44
N SER A 824 4.13 24.59 -21.87
CA SER A 824 3.14 24.66 -22.94
C SER A 824 1.76 24.28 -22.45
N ILE A 825 0.81 25.18 -22.56
CA ILE A 825 -0.62 24.91 -22.34
C ILE A 825 -1.23 24.54 -23.69
N ILE A 826 -1.69 23.30 -23.82
CA ILE A 826 -2.37 22.81 -25.03
C ILE A 826 -3.87 23.01 -24.84
N SER A 827 -4.48 23.87 -25.67
CA SER A 827 -5.93 24.02 -25.69
C SER A 827 -6.60 22.76 -26.25
N ARG A 828 -7.61 22.24 -25.56
CA ARG A 828 -8.42 21.09 -26.01
C ARG A 828 -9.44 21.46 -27.09
N ASN A 829 -9.73 22.76 -27.26
CA ASN A 829 -10.72 23.25 -28.20
C ASN A 829 -10.10 24.29 -29.14
N ASP A 830 -10.57 24.35 -30.37
CA ASP A 830 -10.17 25.39 -31.31
C ASP A 830 -10.69 26.73 -30.83
N GLY A 831 -9.80 27.74 -30.71
CA GLY A 831 -10.13 29.07 -30.21
C GLY A 831 -9.03 30.10 -30.51
N SER A 832 -9.32 31.35 -30.27
CA SER A 832 -8.36 32.45 -30.35
C SER A 832 -7.88 32.83 -28.95
N VAL A 833 -6.54 32.85 -28.75
CA VAL A 833 -5.93 33.29 -27.49
C VAL A 833 -5.87 34.82 -27.46
N ILE A 834 -6.39 35.42 -26.40
CA ILE A 834 -6.32 36.87 -26.14
C ILE A 834 -5.53 37.05 -24.84
N PHE A 835 -4.39 37.75 -24.93
CA PHE A 835 -3.62 38.11 -23.74
C PHE A 835 -4.18 39.39 -23.11
N SER A 836 -4.30 39.44 -21.78
CA SER A 836 -4.63 40.65 -21.07
C SER A 836 -3.43 41.60 -21.05
N ASP A 837 -3.66 42.92 -21.06
CA ASP A 837 -2.62 43.95 -21.06
C ASP A 837 -1.72 43.93 -19.80
N ASP A 838 -2.05 43.12 -18.80
CA ASP A 838 -1.33 43.00 -17.53
C ASP A 838 -0.20 41.93 -17.56
N ILE A 839 -0.06 41.19 -18.65
CA ILE A 839 1.03 40.22 -18.83
C ILE A 839 2.30 40.93 -19.32
N LYS A 840 3.27 41.08 -18.45
CA LYS A 840 4.61 41.60 -18.78
C LYS A 840 5.55 40.47 -19.07
#